data_4e42a11458a56da83e5251aa565c93c2
#
_entry.id   4e42a11458a56da83e5251aa565c93c2
#
_cell.length_a   1.000
_cell.length_b   1.000
_cell.length_c   1.000
_cell.angle_alpha   90.00
_cell.angle_beta   90.00
_cell.angle_gamma   90.00
#
_symmetry.space_group_name_H-M   'P 1'
#
loop_
_entity.id
_entity.type
_entity.pdbx_description
1 polymer ?
#
loop_
_entity_poly.entity_id
_entity_poly.type
_entity_poly.pdbx_seq_one_letter_code
_entity_poly.pdbx_strand_id
1 'polypeptide(L)'
;MKLLRVLRHATLALPLLLGLSSESSYAAPTDSLRLIPRPASVVRAEGSYTLPKTLVMRRNAPESLRRGLAQLTGRRVTVSSQGSRRLRTLIDPRIAGREGYRLEISSEGITLSGRDQTGLQQGVQTLLQLVEQYGDRLPQLTITDSARFAYRGVMLDVSRHFMRSDMILRLLDEMARYKLNRFHWHLVDGGGWRFPSTKYPLLTKKAAYRMTNDWDSFWQKDRKFVDEGTPGAYGGYYTRAEIRQVVEHATRLGITVIPEIEMPGHSNEIFAAYPELSCKGRWDFESSDMCIGKEQTFRFVEDILSEVMELFPSRYIHIGGDEAAMNHWGSCPDCRRRMEQEGLKDEHELQSYMIRRVEKYLNSKGRKLIGWDEILMGGLAPDATVMSWRGEEGGIAAAQAGHDVIMTPGSHVYLDFYQRESDGEPRANGGFTTLEKTYSYNPTPAVLKESEQKHILGAQANLWTEYVLDERHAEYMLFPRILALAELTWSPQSVRSYPDFLARVNHHLPRLQQRGINAYPLRRIAVDMQVDSLKRQITLSLSAERPDAEIHYTIDGTEPTSASPRYEGRPIICTDSVLLVAKLFHEGNPLDLPSIHYRADYHKGIGKKITYNEHSWNSKYPAGGERALLDGVRGTPTYLDGKWQGLTKPLDVTIDLGEVTELRHIFARFMQERIQWVYMPGEVEILLSEDGVNYRSVGKRTTQTSEEEYKPVFETFSFPMRERARYVRLRAANNRSAGHFIFTDEIVIW
;
A
#
# COMPACT_ATOMS: atom_id res chain seq x y z
N MET A 1 11.36 29.03 -53.64
CA MET A 1 11.94 30.40 -53.71
C MET A 1 12.32 30.78 -52.27
N LYS A 2 13.62 30.70 -51.98
CA LYS A 2 14.58 31.77 -51.58
C LYS A 2 14.21 32.45 -50.26
N LEU A 3 14.97 32.55 -49.22
CA LEU A 3 16.42 32.69 -48.93
C LEU A 3 16.65 32.34 -47.45
N LEU A 4 17.51 31.49 -46.98
CA LEU A 4 18.99 31.57 -46.78
C LEU A 4 19.53 32.71 -45.90
N ARG A 5 20.17 32.28 -44.79
CA ARG A 5 21.34 32.80 -44.05
C ARG A 5 21.15 33.96 -43.05
N VAL A 6 21.57 33.76 -41.80
CA VAL A 6 22.94 34.10 -41.34
C VAL A 6 23.21 33.46 -39.98
N LEU A 7 24.32 32.72 -39.88
CA LEU A 7 25.01 32.30 -38.64
C LEU A 7 25.64 33.52 -37.96
N ARG A 8 25.56 33.60 -36.65
CA ARG A 8 26.60 34.22 -35.83
C ARG A 8 26.83 33.36 -34.55
N HIS A 9 28.08 32.90 -34.45
CA HIS A 9 28.66 32.27 -33.26
C HIS A 9 28.70 33.29 -32.11
N ALA A 10 28.22 32.87 -30.95
CA ALA A 10 28.56 33.51 -29.68
C ALA A 10 28.99 32.41 -28.71
N THR A 11 30.30 32.31 -28.54
CA THR A 11 30.93 31.51 -27.46
C THR A 11 30.64 32.19 -26.13
N LEU A 12 29.81 31.58 -25.30
CA LEU A 12 29.66 31.99 -23.91
C LEU A 12 30.34 30.93 -23.01
N ALA A 13 31.41 31.41 -22.38
CA ALA A 13 32.12 30.70 -21.32
C ALA A 13 31.22 30.49 -20.13
N LEU A 14 31.08 29.24 -19.72
CA LEU A 14 30.41 28.84 -18.46
C LEU A 14 31.42 28.99 -17.33
N PRO A 15 31.13 29.75 -16.27
CA PRO A 15 31.97 29.70 -15.06
C PRO A 15 31.68 28.41 -14.29
N LEU A 16 32.73 27.62 -14.02
CA LEU A 16 32.73 26.54 -13.04
C LEU A 16 32.43 27.15 -11.66
N LEU A 17 31.21 27.03 -11.19
CA LEU A 17 30.89 27.18 -9.78
C LEU A 17 31.24 25.87 -9.06
N LEU A 18 32.39 25.85 -8.42
CA LEU A 18 32.72 24.91 -7.34
C LEU A 18 31.72 25.14 -6.20
N GLY A 19 30.67 24.39 -6.20
CA GLY A 19 29.76 24.31 -5.06
C GLY A 19 30.43 23.57 -3.91
N LEU A 20 30.86 24.31 -2.90
CA LEU A 20 31.15 23.79 -1.59
C LEU A 20 29.86 23.17 -1.03
N SER A 21 29.74 21.84 -1.09
CA SER A 21 28.72 21.10 -0.35
C SER A 21 29.04 21.24 1.15
N SER A 22 28.31 22.13 1.81
CA SER A 22 28.29 22.15 3.26
C SER A 22 27.68 20.85 3.76
N GLU A 23 28.50 20.01 4.38
CA GLU A 23 28.05 18.88 5.18
C GLU A 23 27.16 19.43 6.31
N SER A 24 25.86 19.33 6.15
CA SER A 24 24.94 19.53 7.25
C SER A 24 24.66 18.16 7.88
N SER A 25 25.40 17.87 8.94
CA SER A 25 25.03 16.82 9.88
C SER A 25 23.66 17.18 10.47
N TYR A 26 22.61 16.53 10.03
CA TYR A 26 21.27 16.66 10.60
C TYR A 26 21.17 15.94 11.95
N ALA A 27 21.79 16.52 12.97
CA ALA A 27 21.29 16.36 14.34
C ALA A 27 19.99 17.16 14.40
N ALA A 28 18.82 16.49 14.44
CA ALA A 28 17.55 17.16 14.60
C ALA A 28 17.60 18.02 15.87
N PRO A 29 17.19 19.30 15.81
CA PRO A 29 17.18 20.15 17.00
C PRO A 29 16.38 19.44 18.10
N THR A 30 16.95 19.31 19.29
CA THR A 30 16.34 18.64 20.44
C THR A 30 15.01 19.24 20.90
N ASP A 31 14.58 20.35 20.29
CA ASP A 31 13.34 21.11 20.58
C ASP A 31 12.33 21.12 19.40
N SER A 32 12.38 20.18 18.46
CA SER A 32 11.41 20.14 17.35
C SER A 32 10.07 19.52 17.79
N LEU A 33 8.93 20.10 17.33
CA LEU A 33 7.61 19.52 17.54
C LEU A 33 7.48 18.18 16.82
N ARG A 34 7.03 17.15 17.53
CA ARG A 34 6.86 15.78 17.00
C ARG A 34 5.43 15.47 16.58
N LEU A 35 4.69 16.48 16.13
CA LEU A 35 3.29 16.35 15.72
C LEU A 35 3.16 15.62 14.37
N ILE A 36 2.25 14.66 14.31
CA ILE A 36 1.79 14.01 13.07
C ILE A 36 0.25 14.07 13.05
N PRO A 37 -0.36 14.60 11.99
CA PRO A 37 0.19 15.32 10.83
C PRO A 37 0.87 16.64 11.21
N ARG A 38 1.83 17.08 10.38
CA ARG A 38 2.49 18.38 10.55
C ARG A 38 1.48 19.53 10.35
N PRO A 39 1.35 20.45 11.33
CA PRO A 39 0.45 21.60 11.18
C PRO A 39 0.88 22.55 10.06
N ALA A 40 -0.09 23.21 9.44
CA ALA A 40 0.13 24.18 8.37
C ALA A 40 0.95 25.41 8.87
N SER A 41 0.72 25.84 10.10
CA SER A 41 1.42 27.00 10.68
C SER A 41 1.67 26.80 12.17
N VAL A 42 2.91 27.07 12.60
CA VAL A 42 3.30 27.07 14.00
C VAL A 42 4.15 28.33 14.27
N VAL A 43 3.69 29.14 15.21
CA VAL A 43 4.42 30.32 15.71
C VAL A 43 4.79 30.04 17.17
N ARG A 44 6.08 29.97 17.48
CA ARG A 44 6.59 29.76 18.84
C ARG A 44 6.79 31.10 19.55
N ALA A 45 6.59 31.09 20.86
CA ALA A 45 6.96 32.17 21.76
C ALA A 45 7.92 31.63 22.82
N GLU A 46 8.68 32.52 23.45
CA GLU A 46 9.55 32.13 24.56
C GLU A 46 8.76 31.72 25.80
N GLY A 47 9.29 30.72 26.51
CA GLY A 47 8.72 30.26 27.77
C GLY A 47 7.82 29.01 27.61
N SER A 48 7.25 28.62 28.72
CA SER A 48 6.39 27.43 28.83
C SER A 48 5.21 27.69 29.75
N TYR A 49 4.15 26.90 29.56
CA TYR A 49 2.99 26.86 30.44
C TYR A 49 2.94 25.52 31.17
N THR A 50 2.84 25.58 32.50
CA THR A 50 2.70 24.36 33.31
C THR A 50 1.24 24.07 33.61
N LEU A 51 0.79 22.86 33.26
CA LEU A 51 -0.56 22.40 33.53
C LEU A 51 -0.84 22.40 35.03
N PRO A 52 -1.98 22.96 35.52
CA PRO A 52 -2.33 22.95 36.93
C PRO A 52 -2.61 21.52 37.42
N LYS A 53 -2.42 21.27 38.74
CA LYS A 53 -2.66 19.95 39.37
C LYS A 53 -4.10 19.45 39.15
N THR A 54 -5.07 20.35 39.12
CA THR A 54 -6.48 20.05 38.77
C THR A 54 -6.85 20.82 37.51
N LEU A 55 -7.31 20.10 36.52
CA LEU A 55 -7.81 20.66 35.27
C LEU A 55 -9.30 20.89 35.37
N VAL A 56 -9.75 22.13 35.18
CA VAL A 56 -11.17 22.48 35.21
C VAL A 56 -11.64 22.88 33.81
N MET A 57 -12.64 22.21 33.29
CA MET A 57 -13.19 22.46 31.94
C MET A 57 -14.67 22.88 32.00
N ARG A 58 -15.17 23.51 30.94
CA ARG A 58 -16.59 23.69 30.77
C ARG A 58 -17.29 22.37 30.51
N ARG A 59 -18.59 22.28 30.87
CA ARG A 59 -19.39 21.06 30.66
C ARG A 59 -19.50 20.65 29.19
N ASN A 60 -19.41 21.59 28.25
CA ASN A 60 -19.49 21.37 26.81
C ASN A 60 -18.10 21.14 26.15
N ALA A 61 -17.02 21.06 26.93
CA ALA A 61 -15.72 20.68 26.38
C ALA A 61 -15.75 19.23 25.83
N PRO A 62 -15.03 18.95 24.74
CA PRO A 62 -14.99 17.62 24.15
C PRO A 62 -14.59 16.54 25.17
N GLU A 63 -15.33 15.44 25.19
CA GLU A 63 -15.05 14.34 26.10
C GLU A 63 -13.68 13.70 25.84
N SER A 64 -13.26 13.64 24.57
CA SER A 64 -11.93 13.19 24.15
C SER A 64 -10.81 14.00 24.81
N LEU A 65 -10.95 15.33 24.92
CA LEU A 65 -10.00 16.18 25.61
C LEU A 65 -9.95 15.85 27.12
N ARG A 66 -11.11 15.70 27.75
CA ARG A 66 -11.19 15.38 29.18
C ARG A 66 -10.55 14.04 29.50
N ARG A 67 -10.91 13.00 28.75
CA ARG A 67 -10.36 11.65 28.94
C ARG A 67 -8.88 11.60 28.62
N GLY A 68 -8.47 12.17 27.47
CA GLY A 68 -7.07 12.16 27.03
C GLY A 68 -6.14 12.87 28.02
N LEU A 69 -6.53 14.07 28.51
CA LEU A 69 -5.73 14.78 29.52
C LEU A 69 -5.65 14.00 30.84
N ALA A 70 -6.76 13.42 31.31
CA ALA A 70 -6.75 12.61 32.53
C ALA A 70 -5.80 11.40 32.38
N GLN A 71 -5.86 10.70 31.27
CA GLN A 71 -5.04 9.53 30.99
C GLN A 71 -3.55 9.89 30.85
N LEU A 72 -3.21 10.91 30.06
CA LEU A 72 -1.82 11.28 29.78
C LEU A 72 -1.11 11.93 30.97
N THR A 73 -1.83 12.67 31.82
CA THR A 73 -1.21 13.43 32.91
C THR A 73 -1.42 12.78 34.29
N GLY A 74 -2.30 11.79 34.43
CA GLY A 74 -2.73 11.25 35.72
C GLY A 74 -3.49 12.27 36.58
N ARG A 75 -3.84 13.44 36.04
CA ARG A 75 -4.44 14.55 36.80
C ARG A 75 -5.96 14.44 36.89
N ARG A 76 -6.51 14.98 37.96
CA ARG A 76 -7.95 15.07 38.13
C ARG A 76 -8.51 16.13 37.16
N VAL A 77 -9.42 15.71 36.30
CA VAL A 77 -10.16 16.59 35.37
C VAL A 77 -11.59 16.75 35.88
N THR A 78 -11.99 17.97 36.17
CA THR A 78 -13.32 18.32 36.66
C THR A 78 -14.06 19.20 35.67
N VAL A 79 -15.38 19.16 35.73
CA VAL A 79 -16.27 19.99 34.88
C VAL A 79 -17.02 20.97 35.74
N SER A 80 -17.11 22.23 35.28
CA SER A 80 -17.94 23.27 35.90
C SER A 80 -18.74 24.04 34.84
N SER A 81 -19.79 24.75 35.27
CA SER A 81 -20.59 25.60 34.37
C SER A 81 -19.78 26.79 33.81
N GLN A 82 -18.87 27.33 34.61
CA GLN A 82 -18.03 28.47 34.24
C GLN A 82 -16.73 28.05 33.54
N GLY A 83 -16.25 26.81 33.80
CA GLY A 83 -14.94 26.31 33.34
C GLY A 83 -13.76 27.03 34.04
N SER A 84 -12.59 27.00 33.36
CA SER A 84 -11.39 27.72 33.79
C SER A 84 -10.95 28.71 32.73
N ARG A 85 -10.42 29.85 33.13
CA ARG A 85 -9.73 30.75 32.18
C ARG A 85 -8.44 30.15 31.65
N ARG A 86 -7.85 29.16 32.36
CA ARG A 86 -6.56 28.53 32.03
C ARG A 86 -6.68 27.40 30.98
N LEU A 87 -7.88 26.88 30.73
CA LEU A 87 -8.12 25.90 29.68
C LEU A 87 -9.52 26.12 29.08
N ARG A 88 -9.56 26.69 27.89
CA ARG A 88 -10.80 27.09 27.19
C ARG A 88 -10.93 26.38 25.88
N THR A 89 -12.16 25.94 25.56
CA THR A 89 -12.54 25.44 24.26
C THR A 89 -13.65 26.30 23.68
N LEU A 90 -13.55 26.68 22.41
CA LEU A 90 -14.47 27.63 21.74
C LEU A 90 -14.82 27.12 20.34
N ILE A 91 -15.98 27.52 19.85
CA ILE A 91 -16.31 27.44 18.43
C ILE A 91 -16.24 28.86 17.86
N ASP A 92 -15.40 29.02 16.82
CA ASP A 92 -15.24 30.29 16.10
C ASP A 92 -15.33 30.02 14.58
N PRO A 93 -16.51 30.26 13.97
CA PRO A 93 -16.72 30.04 12.54
C PRO A 93 -15.84 30.86 11.60
N ARG A 94 -15.12 31.89 12.12
CA ARG A 94 -14.19 32.73 11.34
C ARG A 94 -12.88 32.02 11.05
N ILE A 95 -12.56 30.92 11.75
CA ILE A 95 -11.38 30.13 11.46
C ILE A 95 -11.50 29.56 10.06
N ALA A 96 -10.48 29.82 9.23
CA ALA A 96 -10.47 29.40 7.84
C ALA A 96 -10.18 27.90 7.70
N GLY A 97 -10.53 27.36 6.54
CA GLY A 97 -10.21 25.97 6.13
C GLY A 97 -11.20 24.93 6.67
N ARG A 98 -11.15 23.76 6.06
CA ARG A 98 -11.97 22.60 6.43
C ARG A 98 -11.45 22.02 7.75
N GLU A 99 -12.36 21.74 8.70
CA GLU A 99 -11.98 21.21 10.01
C GLU A 99 -10.91 22.10 10.69
N GLY A 100 -10.96 23.43 10.40
CA GLY A 100 -9.95 24.38 10.86
C GLY A 100 -9.97 24.57 12.38
N TYR A 101 -8.79 24.74 12.98
CA TYR A 101 -8.65 25.05 14.40
C TYR A 101 -7.48 26.01 14.66
N ARG A 102 -7.53 26.65 15.82
CA ARG A 102 -6.44 27.45 16.39
C ARG A 102 -6.19 27.02 17.83
N LEU A 103 -4.95 26.63 18.13
CA LEU A 103 -4.48 26.30 19.46
C LEU A 103 -3.47 27.34 19.91
N GLU A 104 -3.77 28.03 21.02
CA GLU A 104 -2.89 29.01 21.65
C GLU A 104 -2.49 28.52 23.04
N ILE A 105 -1.19 28.45 23.28
CA ILE A 105 -0.60 28.15 24.59
C ILE A 105 0.25 29.36 24.99
N SER A 106 -0.16 30.04 26.06
CA SER A 106 0.51 31.22 26.60
C SER A 106 0.81 31.06 28.07
N SER A 107 1.49 32.03 28.71
CA SER A 107 1.72 32.06 30.16
C SER A 107 0.41 32.04 30.99
N GLU A 108 -0.70 32.50 30.39
CA GLU A 108 -2.01 32.57 31.07
C GLU A 108 -2.81 31.25 30.96
N GLY A 109 -2.51 30.41 29.94
CA GLY A 109 -3.24 29.16 29.74
C GLY A 109 -3.33 28.70 28.30
N ILE A 110 -4.28 27.80 28.08
CA ILE A 110 -4.54 27.16 26.80
C ILE A 110 -5.91 27.61 26.28
N THR A 111 -5.95 28.09 25.05
CA THR A 111 -7.21 28.34 24.31
C THR A 111 -7.21 27.50 23.03
N LEU A 112 -8.20 26.64 22.91
CA LEU A 112 -8.43 25.83 21.71
C LEU A 112 -9.72 26.24 21.06
N SER A 113 -9.65 26.78 19.85
CA SER A 113 -10.78 27.22 19.05
C SER A 113 -10.90 26.34 17.80
N GLY A 114 -12.07 25.80 17.52
CA GLY A 114 -12.40 25.11 16.27
C GLY A 114 -13.38 25.93 15.45
N ARG A 115 -13.26 25.86 14.12
CA ARG A 115 -14.27 26.42 13.19
C ARG A 115 -15.69 25.88 13.50
N ASP A 116 -15.72 24.59 13.79
CA ASP A 116 -16.89 23.79 14.16
C ASP A 116 -16.47 22.69 15.15
N GLN A 117 -17.37 21.80 15.49
CA GLN A 117 -17.08 20.70 16.41
C GLN A 117 -16.00 19.76 15.87
N THR A 118 -15.97 19.55 14.56
CA THR A 118 -14.97 18.69 13.92
C THR A 118 -13.59 19.34 14.00
N GLY A 119 -13.48 20.64 13.68
CA GLY A 119 -12.21 21.37 13.82
C GLY A 119 -11.74 21.43 15.27
N LEU A 120 -12.65 21.60 16.23
CA LEU A 120 -12.31 21.54 17.65
C LEU A 120 -11.75 20.17 18.03
N GLN A 121 -12.34 19.08 17.53
CA GLN A 121 -11.86 17.72 17.77
C GLN A 121 -10.45 17.48 17.20
N GLN A 122 -10.15 18.01 16.01
CA GLN A 122 -8.80 17.93 15.42
C GLN A 122 -7.76 18.69 16.24
N GLY A 123 -8.13 19.85 16.76
CA GLY A 123 -7.27 20.62 17.67
C GLY A 123 -7.03 19.91 19.01
N VAL A 124 -8.02 19.14 19.51
CA VAL A 124 -7.86 18.28 20.68
C VAL A 124 -6.75 17.26 20.44
N GLN A 125 -6.73 16.59 19.28
CA GLN A 125 -5.67 15.59 19.00
C GLN A 125 -4.29 16.25 18.99
N THR A 126 -4.16 17.45 18.44
CA THR A 126 -2.91 18.21 18.46
C THR A 126 -2.46 18.54 19.90
N LEU A 127 -3.37 19.01 20.74
CA LEU A 127 -3.06 19.32 22.16
C LEU A 127 -2.66 18.03 22.91
N LEU A 128 -3.32 16.92 22.68
CA LEU A 128 -2.98 15.64 23.32
C LEU A 128 -1.61 15.15 22.89
N GLN A 129 -1.24 15.26 21.61
CA GLN A 129 0.13 14.93 21.15
C GLN A 129 1.19 15.84 21.79
N LEU A 130 0.91 17.14 21.98
CA LEU A 130 1.82 18.02 22.71
C LEU A 130 1.98 17.61 24.17
N VAL A 131 0.87 17.26 24.85
CA VAL A 131 0.94 16.76 26.24
C VAL A 131 1.69 15.42 26.32
N GLU A 132 1.52 14.54 25.35
CA GLU A 132 2.26 13.27 25.26
C GLU A 132 3.78 13.50 25.05
N GLN A 133 4.16 14.55 24.32
CA GLN A 133 5.56 14.90 24.07
C GLN A 133 6.23 15.63 25.23
N TYR A 134 5.55 16.62 25.83
CA TYR A 134 6.14 17.56 26.78
C TYR A 134 5.69 17.33 28.24
N GLY A 135 4.80 16.39 28.47
CA GLY A 135 4.20 16.18 29.77
C GLY A 135 3.36 17.37 30.22
N ASP A 136 3.62 17.86 31.41
CA ASP A 136 2.88 18.96 32.00
C ASP A 136 3.45 20.36 31.71
N ARG A 137 4.64 20.45 31.09
CA ARG A 137 5.31 21.72 30.76
C ARG A 137 5.31 21.98 29.27
N LEU A 138 4.22 22.56 28.79
CA LEU A 138 4.00 22.82 27.36
C LEU A 138 4.73 24.08 26.88
N PRO A 139 5.33 24.09 25.66
CA PRO A 139 5.92 25.29 25.09
C PRO A 139 4.84 26.33 24.78
N GLN A 140 5.16 27.63 24.91
CA GLN A 140 4.28 28.69 24.45
C GLN A 140 4.31 28.73 22.92
N LEU A 141 3.13 28.64 22.29
CA LEU A 141 3.01 28.62 20.83
C LEU A 141 1.57 28.93 20.36
N THR A 142 1.45 29.26 19.09
CA THR A 142 0.17 29.30 18.38
C THR A 142 0.26 28.36 17.18
N ILE A 143 -0.70 27.44 17.06
CA ILE A 143 -0.90 26.58 15.90
C ILE A 143 -2.18 27.02 15.21
N THR A 144 -2.11 27.27 13.89
CA THR A 144 -3.29 27.45 13.03
C THR A 144 -3.22 26.39 11.93
N ASP A 145 -4.28 25.61 11.81
CA ASP A 145 -4.24 24.42 10.99
C ASP A 145 -5.64 24.04 10.43
N SER A 146 -5.65 23.29 9.33
CA SER A 146 -6.88 22.81 8.68
C SER A 146 -6.58 21.65 7.76
N ALA A 147 -7.59 20.82 7.47
CA ALA A 147 -7.45 19.67 6.59
C ALA A 147 -7.30 20.07 5.11
N ARG A 148 -6.32 19.48 4.41
CA ARG A 148 -6.15 19.60 2.96
C ARG A 148 -7.29 18.90 2.21
N PHE A 149 -7.63 17.66 2.59
CA PHE A 149 -8.66 16.84 1.96
C PHE A 149 -9.82 16.51 2.92
N ALA A 150 -11.03 16.35 2.34
CA ALA A 150 -12.22 15.96 3.08
C ALA A 150 -12.24 14.50 3.47
N TYR A 151 -11.69 13.65 2.62
CA TYR A 151 -11.63 12.19 2.77
C TYR A 151 -10.22 11.76 3.12
N ARG A 152 -10.07 11.12 4.27
CA ARG A 152 -8.78 10.61 4.78
C ARG A 152 -9.05 9.24 5.37
N GLY A 153 -8.95 8.20 4.51
CA GLY A 153 -9.52 6.89 4.77
C GLY A 153 -8.50 5.79 5.03
N VAL A 154 -8.93 4.79 5.79
CA VAL A 154 -8.27 3.49 5.89
C VAL A 154 -9.33 2.42 5.67
N MET A 155 -9.06 1.49 4.76
CA MET A 155 -9.85 0.28 4.56
C MET A 155 -9.21 -0.90 5.28
N LEU A 156 -10.05 -1.73 5.88
CA LEU A 156 -9.69 -3.02 6.46
C LEU A 156 -10.58 -4.10 5.87
N ASP A 157 -9.96 -5.04 5.17
CA ASP A 157 -10.60 -6.29 4.76
C ASP A 157 -10.71 -7.22 5.97
N VAL A 158 -11.92 -7.64 6.28
CA VAL A 158 -12.22 -8.62 7.34
C VAL A 158 -12.81 -9.91 6.78
N SER A 159 -12.94 -9.97 5.45
CA SER A 159 -13.48 -11.14 4.75
C SER A 159 -12.43 -12.23 4.59
N ARG A 160 -11.26 -11.92 3.99
CA ARG A 160 -10.21 -12.93 3.75
C ARG A 160 -9.69 -13.49 5.07
N HIS A 161 -9.40 -12.61 6.04
CA HIS A 161 -9.13 -13.01 7.44
C HIS A 161 -9.99 -12.19 8.40
N PHE A 162 -10.69 -12.90 9.28
CA PHE A 162 -11.60 -12.27 10.26
C PHE A 162 -10.81 -11.55 11.34
N MET A 163 -11.09 -10.25 11.54
CA MET A 163 -10.52 -9.43 12.59
C MET A 163 -11.60 -9.08 13.61
N ARG A 164 -11.31 -9.21 14.91
CA ARG A 164 -12.30 -8.96 15.96
C ARG A 164 -12.57 -7.45 16.14
N SER A 165 -13.74 -7.15 16.68
CA SER A 165 -14.19 -5.77 16.89
C SER A 165 -13.30 -4.97 17.84
N ASP A 166 -12.61 -5.61 18.80
CA ASP A 166 -11.69 -4.94 19.72
C ASP A 166 -10.43 -4.37 19.02
N MET A 167 -9.92 -5.07 18.00
CA MET A 167 -8.86 -4.53 17.14
C MET A 167 -9.34 -3.30 16.36
N ILE A 168 -10.56 -3.36 15.81
CA ILE A 168 -11.14 -2.24 15.06
C ILE A 168 -11.31 -1.02 15.98
N LEU A 169 -11.74 -1.19 17.21
CA LEU A 169 -11.86 -0.10 18.18
C LEU A 169 -10.50 0.56 18.46
N ARG A 170 -9.42 -0.23 18.62
CA ARG A 170 -8.05 0.31 18.78
C ARG A 170 -7.58 1.04 17.54
N LEU A 171 -7.85 0.49 16.34
CA LEU A 171 -7.53 1.16 15.06
C LEU A 171 -8.21 2.52 14.94
N LEU A 172 -9.49 2.61 15.30
CA LEU A 172 -10.25 3.86 15.28
C LEU A 172 -9.66 4.91 16.24
N ASP A 173 -9.19 4.52 17.41
CA ASP A 173 -8.54 5.42 18.36
C ASP A 173 -7.26 6.01 17.75
N GLU A 174 -6.43 5.19 17.10
CA GLU A 174 -5.21 5.67 16.43
C GLU A 174 -5.54 6.49 15.17
N MET A 175 -6.54 6.11 14.38
CA MET A 175 -7.02 6.90 13.26
C MET A 175 -7.42 8.32 13.70
N ALA A 176 -8.18 8.44 14.79
CA ALA A 176 -8.58 9.73 15.34
C ALA A 176 -7.38 10.56 15.80
N ARG A 177 -6.40 9.92 16.48
CA ARG A 177 -5.16 10.56 16.95
C ARG A 177 -4.38 11.22 15.82
N TYR A 178 -4.34 10.57 14.66
CA TYR A 178 -3.67 11.06 13.45
C TYR A 178 -4.61 11.76 12.45
N LYS A 179 -5.82 12.15 12.89
CA LYS A 179 -6.78 12.96 12.12
C LYS A 179 -7.33 12.28 10.85
N LEU A 180 -7.28 10.96 10.76
CA LEU A 180 -7.99 10.17 9.77
C LEU A 180 -9.48 10.15 10.13
N ASN A 181 -10.38 10.21 9.13
CA ASN A 181 -11.80 10.45 9.39
C ASN A 181 -12.76 9.52 8.64
N ARG A 182 -12.24 8.53 7.91
CA ARG A 182 -13.04 7.53 7.21
C ARG A 182 -12.48 6.14 7.49
N PHE A 183 -13.31 5.27 8.05
CA PHE A 183 -13.02 3.85 8.19
C PHE A 183 -13.88 3.12 7.17
N HIS A 184 -13.23 2.54 6.15
CA HIS A 184 -13.88 1.71 5.15
C HIS A 184 -13.81 0.26 5.61
N TRP A 185 -14.95 -0.33 5.89
CA TRP A 185 -15.08 -1.67 6.44
C TRP A 185 -15.51 -2.64 5.34
N HIS A 186 -14.56 -3.38 4.79
CA HIS A 186 -14.80 -4.38 3.75
C HIS A 186 -15.30 -5.66 4.39
N LEU A 187 -16.65 -5.78 4.49
CA LEU A 187 -17.34 -6.75 5.34
C LEU A 187 -17.56 -8.10 4.68
N VAL A 188 -17.57 -8.16 3.37
CA VAL A 188 -17.94 -9.37 2.59
C VAL A 188 -17.12 -9.45 1.32
N ASP A 189 -16.70 -10.65 0.98
CA ASP A 189 -15.94 -11.00 -0.22
C ASP A 189 -15.87 -12.54 -0.29
N GLY A 190 -15.33 -13.11 -1.37
CA GLY A 190 -15.16 -14.56 -1.58
C GLY A 190 -14.42 -15.33 -0.48
N GLY A 191 -13.83 -14.64 0.51
CA GLY A 191 -13.17 -15.20 1.71
C GLY A 191 -14.12 -15.50 2.86
N GLY A 192 -15.26 -14.82 2.93
CA GLY A 192 -16.30 -15.03 3.93
C GLY A 192 -17.22 -13.84 4.17
N TRP A 193 -18.42 -14.12 4.55
CA TRP A 193 -19.46 -13.16 4.87
C TRP A 193 -19.43 -12.76 6.35
N ARG A 194 -19.27 -11.46 6.69
CA ARG A 194 -19.11 -10.99 8.07
C ARG A 194 -20.27 -10.14 8.60
N PHE A 195 -21.24 -9.77 7.74
CA PHE A 195 -22.38 -8.94 8.10
C PHE A 195 -23.59 -9.80 8.56
N PRO A 196 -24.22 -9.51 9.72
CA PRO A 196 -25.35 -10.29 10.23
C PRO A 196 -26.66 -9.87 9.54
N SER A 197 -27.19 -10.70 8.68
CA SER A 197 -28.50 -10.50 8.08
C SER A 197 -29.58 -11.30 8.81
N THR A 198 -30.70 -10.65 9.10
CA THR A 198 -31.90 -11.30 9.67
C THR A 198 -32.75 -11.95 8.59
N LYS A 199 -32.77 -11.38 7.39
CA LYS A 199 -33.51 -11.92 6.24
C LYS A 199 -32.79 -13.09 5.59
N TYR A 200 -31.47 -13.11 5.63
CA TYR A 200 -30.62 -14.13 5.02
C TYR A 200 -29.67 -14.78 6.02
N PRO A 201 -30.20 -15.50 7.06
CA PRO A 201 -29.39 -16.00 8.17
C PRO A 201 -28.38 -17.08 7.76
N LEU A 202 -28.52 -17.72 6.59
CA LEU A 202 -27.56 -18.72 6.13
C LEU A 202 -26.22 -18.08 5.73
N LEU A 203 -26.15 -16.77 5.43
CA LEU A 203 -24.90 -16.10 5.13
C LEU A 203 -23.88 -16.21 6.25
N THR A 204 -24.30 -16.00 7.50
CA THR A 204 -23.39 -16.18 8.67
C THR A 204 -23.25 -17.63 9.08
N LYS A 205 -24.27 -18.47 8.90
CA LYS A 205 -24.24 -19.87 9.30
C LYS A 205 -23.44 -20.78 8.37
N LYS A 206 -23.38 -20.46 7.07
CA LYS A 206 -22.76 -21.30 6.03
C LYS A 206 -21.65 -20.64 5.25
N ALA A 207 -21.52 -19.32 5.29
CA ALA A 207 -20.58 -18.59 4.45
C ALA A 207 -19.57 -17.75 5.25
N ALA A 208 -19.55 -17.89 6.59
CA ALA A 208 -18.62 -17.17 7.46
C ALA A 208 -17.43 -18.03 7.93
N TYR A 209 -17.42 -19.33 7.66
CA TYR A 209 -16.44 -20.27 8.17
C TYR A 209 -15.86 -21.18 7.08
N ARG A 210 -14.58 -21.55 7.23
CA ARG A 210 -13.85 -22.48 6.35
C ARG A 210 -12.87 -23.33 7.17
N MET A 211 -12.37 -24.47 6.61
CA MET A 211 -11.52 -25.41 7.36
C MET A 211 -10.05 -25.00 7.46
N THR A 212 -9.63 -23.92 6.85
CA THR A 212 -8.24 -23.46 6.87
C THR A 212 -8.14 -21.95 6.92
N ASN A 213 -7.13 -21.44 7.61
CA ASN A 213 -6.72 -20.05 7.55
C ASN A 213 -5.62 -19.80 6.49
N ASP A 214 -5.12 -20.84 5.85
CA ASP A 214 -4.18 -20.72 4.73
C ASP A 214 -4.95 -20.33 3.47
N TRP A 215 -4.71 -19.10 2.99
CA TRP A 215 -5.43 -18.54 1.85
C TRP A 215 -5.19 -19.30 0.57
N ASP A 216 -3.93 -19.70 0.29
CA ASP A 216 -3.61 -20.43 -0.94
C ASP A 216 -4.34 -21.78 -0.97
N SER A 217 -4.32 -22.52 0.15
CA SER A 217 -5.02 -23.79 0.25
C SER A 217 -6.54 -23.64 0.08
N PHE A 218 -7.12 -22.56 0.59
CA PHE A 218 -8.55 -22.28 0.42
C PHE A 218 -8.88 -21.87 -1.01
N TRP A 219 -8.20 -20.84 -1.51
CA TRP A 219 -8.56 -20.19 -2.77
C TRP A 219 -8.28 -21.06 -4.00
N GLN A 220 -7.22 -21.87 -3.95
CA GLN A 220 -6.77 -22.67 -5.09
C GLN A 220 -7.39 -24.08 -5.18
N LYS A 221 -7.99 -24.57 -4.09
CA LYS A 221 -8.57 -25.92 -4.08
C LYS A 221 -10.05 -25.90 -4.45
N ASP A 222 -10.89 -25.69 -3.47
CA ASP A 222 -12.34 -25.88 -3.64
C ASP A 222 -13.17 -24.70 -3.13
N ARG A 223 -12.53 -23.69 -2.50
CA ARG A 223 -13.19 -22.53 -1.87
C ARG A 223 -14.38 -22.92 -1.01
N LYS A 224 -14.24 -24.04 -0.28
CA LYS A 224 -15.34 -24.66 0.44
C LYS A 224 -15.56 -24.02 1.78
N PHE A 225 -16.77 -23.56 2.01
CA PHE A 225 -17.26 -23.10 3.29
C PHE A 225 -17.82 -24.27 4.11
N VAL A 226 -17.87 -24.09 5.44
CA VAL A 226 -18.41 -25.04 6.40
C VAL A 226 -19.39 -24.35 7.34
N ASP A 227 -20.28 -25.14 7.94
CA ASP A 227 -21.32 -24.61 8.81
C ASP A 227 -20.69 -24.07 10.12
N GLU A 228 -21.35 -23.06 10.70
CA GLU A 228 -21.04 -22.56 12.05
C GLU A 228 -21.01 -23.69 13.06
N GLY A 229 -19.98 -23.70 13.92
CA GLY A 229 -19.80 -24.76 14.90
C GLY A 229 -19.12 -26.03 14.41
N THR A 230 -18.72 -26.12 13.15
CA THR A 230 -17.89 -27.22 12.64
C THR A 230 -16.56 -27.27 13.40
N PRO A 231 -16.18 -28.41 14.02
CA PRO A 231 -14.93 -28.53 14.76
C PRO A 231 -13.72 -28.18 13.90
N GLY A 232 -12.85 -27.28 14.39
CA GLY A 232 -11.65 -26.82 13.68
C GLY A 232 -11.90 -25.77 12.60
N ALA A 233 -13.14 -25.29 12.42
CA ALA A 233 -13.44 -24.23 11.49
C ALA A 233 -12.79 -22.90 11.88
N TYR A 234 -12.25 -22.19 10.89
CA TYR A 234 -11.73 -20.84 10.99
C TYR A 234 -12.74 -19.86 10.39
N GLY A 235 -12.93 -18.71 11.04
CA GLY A 235 -13.81 -17.65 10.56
C GLY A 235 -14.52 -16.92 11.69
N GLY A 236 -15.60 -16.25 11.35
CA GLY A 236 -16.41 -15.46 12.28
C GLY A 236 -17.27 -14.43 11.56
N TYR A 237 -18.12 -13.76 12.29
CA TYR A 237 -18.93 -12.64 11.83
C TYR A 237 -19.22 -11.69 12.99
N TYR A 238 -19.62 -10.45 12.66
CA TYR A 238 -19.99 -9.49 13.69
C TYR A 238 -21.46 -9.60 14.05
N THR A 239 -21.76 -9.48 15.33
CA THR A 239 -23.13 -9.29 15.80
C THR A 239 -23.60 -7.86 15.51
N ARG A 240 -24.93 -7.65 15.43
CA ARG A 240 -25.51 -6.29 15.31
C ARG A 240 -25.08 -5.37 16.46
N ALA A 241 -24.84 -5.93 17.66
CA ALA A 241 -24.35 -5.19 18.82
C ALA A 241 -22.91 -4.69 18.64
N GLU A 242 -22.01 -5.56 18.15
CA GLU A 242 -20.62 -5.17 17.87
C GLU A 242 -20.54 -4.11 16.76
N ILE A 243 -21.32 -4.24 15.68
CA ILE A 243 -21.39 -3.22 14.63
C ILE A 243 -21.84 -1.87 15.21
N ARG A 244 -22.90 -1.85 16.03
CA ARG A 244 -23.33 -0.62 16.70
C ARG A 244 -22.25 -0.03 17.59
N GLN A 245 -21.55 -0.87 18.37
CA GLN A 245 -20.46 -0.44 19.23
C GLN A 245 -19.34 0.24 18.43
N VAL A 246 -18.92 -0.36 17.32
CA VAL A 246 -17.90 0.20 16.40
C VAL A 246 -18.36 1.52 15.82
N VAL A 247 -19.58 1.57 15.27
CA VAL A 247 -20.15 2.78 14.64
C VAL A 247 -20.31 3.92 15.66
N GLU A 248 -20.81 3.64 16.85
CA GLU A 248 -20.94 4.64 17.94
C GLU A 248 -19.57 5.13 18.40
N HIS A 249 -18.59 4.24 18.54
CA HIS A 249 -17.23 4.63 18.91
C HIS A 249 -16.59 5.54 17.85
N ALA A 250 -16.66 5.14 16.59
CA ALA A 250 -16.19 5.94 15.46
C ALA A 250 -16.85 7.33 15.43
N THR A 251 -18.16 7.37 15.61
CA THR A 251 -18.93 8.64 15.64
C THR A 251 -18.43 9.59 16.73
N ARG A 252 -18.19 9.06 17.96
CA ARG A 252 -17.60 9.87 19.05
C ARG A 252 -16.23 10.42 18.73
N LEU A 253 -15.47 9.71 17.89
CA LEU A 253 -14.13 10.12 17.42
C LEU A 253 -14.16 11.04 16.20
N GLY A 254 -15.34 11.30 15.60
CA GLY A 254 -15.47 12.07 14.37
C GLY A 254 -15.12 11.27 13.10
N ILE A 255 -15.13 9.94 13.19
CA ILE A 255 -14.89 9.03 12.07
C ILE A 255 -16.21 8.50 11.54
N THR A 256 -16.35 8.51 10.22
CA THR A 256 -17.48 7.86 9.53
C THR A 256 -17.05 6.45 9.12
N VAL A 257 -17.86 5.47 9.52
CA VAL A 257 -17.70 4.07 9.05
C VAL A 257 -18.46 3.91 7.74
N ILE A 258 -17.76 3.53 6.67
CA ILE A 258 -18.31 3.24 5.35
C ILE A 258 -18.33 1.72 5.20
N PRO A 259 -19.51 1.07 5.18
CA PRO A 259 -19.60 -0.35 4.95
C PRO A 259 -19.45 -0.66 3.47
N GLU A 260 -18.76 -1.75 3.14
CA GLU A 260 -18.74 -2.32 1.81
C GLU A 260 -19.46 -3.68 1.80
N ILE A 261 -20.33 -3.83 0.82
CA ILE A 261 -21.02 -5.08 0.46
C ILE A 261 -20.70 -5.33 -1.01
N GLU A 262 -19.86 -6.29 -1.26
CA GLU A 262 -19.32 -6.60 -2.58
C GLU A 262 -20.40 -7.14 -3.53
N MET A 263 -20.46 -6.56 -4.73
CA MET A 263 -21.34 -6.96 -5.83
C MET A 263 -20.91 -6.34 -7.16
N PRO A 264 -21.13 -6.97 -8.33
CA PRO A 264 -21.65 -8.34 -8.49
C PRO A 264 -20.59 -9.42 -8.37
N GLY A 265 -19.30 -9.05 -8.45
CA GLY A 265 -18.15 -9.93 -8.31
C GLY A 265 -17.94 -10.40 -6.87
N HIS A 266 -16.87 -11.16 -6.63
CA HIS A 266 -16.42 -11.59 -5.30
C HIS A 266 -17.51 -12.21 -4.41
N SER A 267 -18.54 -12.85 -5.02
CA SER A 267 -19.75 -13.33 -4.36
C SER A 267 -19.77 -14.84 -4.09
N ASN A 268 -18.61 -15.50 -4.12
CA ASN A 268 -18.52 -16.96 -3.95
C ASN A 268 -19.15 -17.44 -2.63
N GLU A 269 -18.96 -16.69 -1.54
CA GLU A 269 -19.50 -17.00 -0.22
C GLU A 269 -21.04 -16.93 -0.20
N ILE A 270 -21.64 -16.04 -0.98
CA ILE A 270 -23.10 -15.92 -1.11
C ILE A 270 -23.67 -17.21 -1.68
N PHE A 271 -23.01 -17.77 -2.69
CA PHE A 271 -23.51 -18.99 -3.38
C PHE A 271 -23.35 -20.25 -2.53
N ALA A 272 -22.48 -20.26 -1.53
CA ALA A 272 -22.43 -21.34 -0.54
C ALA A 272 -23.70 -21.38 0.32
N ALA A 273 -24.34 -20.23 0.54
CA ALA A 273 -25.57 -20.11 1.33
C ALA A 273 -26.83 -20.05 0.47
N TYR A 274 -26.80 -19.35 -0.66
CA TYR A 274 -27.92 -19.06 -1.57
C TYR A 274 -27.50 -19.27 -3.03
N PRO A 275 -27.29 -20.52 -3.46
CA PRO A 275 -26.73 -20.84 -4.77
C PRO A 275 -27.63 -20.40 -5.96
N GLU A 276 -28.93 -20.21 -5.72
CA GLU A 276 -29.88 -19.71 -6.69
C GLU A 276 -29.58 -18.29 -7.19
N LEU A 277 -28.75 -17.51 -6.48
CA LEU A 277 -28.32 -16.18 -6.89
C LEU A 277 -27.21 -16.22 -7.95
N SER A 278 -26.58 -17.37 -8.18
CA SER A 278 -25.62 -17.57 -9.27
C SER A 278 -26.33 -17.84 -10.61
N CYS A 279 -25.63 -17.64 -11.72
CA CYS A 279 -26.14 -17.97 -13.05
C CYS A 279 -26.47 -19.48 -13.23
N LYS A 280 -25.67 -20.33 -12.60
CA LYS A 280 -25.84 -21.80 -12.64
C LYS A 280 -26.90 -22.32 -11.66
N GLY A 281 -27.37 -21.50 -10.73
CA GLY A 281 -28.33 -21.90 -9.70
C GLY A 281 -27.78 -22.93 -8.71
N ARG A 282 -26.47 -23.10 -8.67
CA ARG A 282 -25.74 -24.00 -7.76
C ARG A 282 -24.37 -23.39 -7.42
N TRP A 283 -23.80 -23.86 -6.33
CA TRP A 283 -22.42 -23.53 -6.03
C TRP A 283 -21.49 -24.11 -7.10
N ASP A 284 -20.54 -23.32 -7.53
CA ASP A 284 -19.55 -23.67 -8.54
C ASP A 284 -18.25 -22.90 -8.27
N PHE A 285 -17.13 -23.59 -8.31
CA PHE A 285 -15.80 -23.02 -8.08
C PHE A 285 -15.50 -21.80 -8.99
N GLU A 286 -15.98 -21.83 -10.22
CA GLU A 286 -15.76 -20.78 -11.22
C GLU A 286 -16.76 -19.62 -11.11
N SER A 287 -17.82 -19.75 -10.32
CA SER A 287 -18.83 -18.71 -10.17
C SER A 287 -18.44 -17.74 -9.09
N SER A 288 -18.02 -16.53 -9.49
CA SER A 288 -17.73 -15.41 -8.59
C SER A 288 -18.79 -14.31 -8.65
N ASP A 289 -19.65 -14.31 -9.67
CA ASP A 289 -20.52 -13.19 -9.99
C ASP A 289 -21.99 -13.52 -9.81
N MET A 290 -22.76 -12.58 -9.22
CA MET A 290 -24.21 -12.68 -9.11
C MET A 290 -24.88 -12.71 -10.49
N CYS A 291 -26.01 -13.42 -10.60
CA CYS A 291 -26.82 -13.45 -11.81
C CYS A 291 -27.66 -12.17 -11.93
N ILE A 292 -27.23 -11.22 -12.74
CA ILE A 292 -27.90 -9.93 -12.96
C ILE A 292 -29.22 -10.09 -13.75
N GLY A 293 -29.39 -11.21 -14.45
CA GLY A 293 -30.63 -11.50 -15.15
C GLY A 293 -31.84 -11.70 -14.24
N LYS A 294 -31.63 -12.13 -12.99
CA LYS A 294 -32.72 -12.53 -12.06
C LYS A 294 -33.16 -11.35 -11.18
N GLU A 295 -34.48 -11.13 -11.10
CA GLU A 295 -35.05 -10.14 -10.13
C GLU A 295 -34.82 -10.55 -8.67
N GLN A 296 -34.61 -11.83 -8.40
CA GLN A 296 -34.27 -12.32 -7.07
C GLN A 296 -32.95 -11.74 -6.58
N THR A 297 -31.96 -11.58 -7.45
CA THR A 297 -30.67 -10.93 -7.14
C THR A 297 -30.89 -9.49 -6.65
N PHE A 298 -31.72 -8.71 -7.33
CA PHE A 298 -32.02 -7.34 -6.92
C PHE A 298 -32.78 -7.26 -5.59
N ARG A 299 -33.73 -8.18 -5.37
CA ARG A 299 -34.40 -8.26 -4.06
C ARG A 299 -33.42 -8.57 -2.94
N PHE A 300 -32.52 -9.53 -3.15
CA PHE A 300 -31.46 -9.87 -2.20
C PHE A 300 -30.59 -8.65 -1.88
N VAL A 301 -30.08 -7.96 -2.91
CA VAL A 301 -29.24 -6.78 -2.76
C VAL A 301 -29.95 -5.65 -2.01
N GLU A 302 -31.20 -5.34 -2.40
CA GLU A 302 -32.00 -4.30 -1.77
C GLU A 302 -32.31 -4.63 -0.29
N ASP A 303 -32.57 -5.89 0.03
CA ASP A 303 -32.79 -6.37 1.39
C ASP A 303 -31.54 -6.25 2.25
N ILE A 304 -30.38 -6.69 1.75
CA ILE A 304 -29.09 -6.56 2.46
C ILE A 304 -28.76 -5.08 2.68
N LEU A 305 -28.84 -4.25 1.64
CA LEU A 305 -28.56 -2.81 1.75
C LEU A 305 -29.51 -2.11 2.72
N SER A 306 -30.78 -2.55 2.83
CA SER A 306 -31.69 -2.04 3.84
C SER A 306 -31.19 -2.31 5.26
N GLU A 307 -30.77 -3.56 5.55
CA GLU A 307 -30.25 -3.94 6.88
C GLU A 307 -28.91 -3.23 7.18
N VAL A 308 -28.08 -3.03 6.17
CA VAL A 308 -26.83 -2.23 6.29
C VAL A 308 -27.16 -0.79 6.69
N MET A 309 -28.11 -0.17 6.02
CA MET A 309 -28.50 1.23 6.31
C MET A 309 -29.13 1.42 7.70
N GLU A 310 -29.68 0.37 8.31
CA GLU A 310 -30.15 0.40 9.72
C GLU A 310 -29.00 0.51 10.73
N LEU A 311 -27.83 -0.04 10.41
CA LEU A 311 -26.69 -0.11 11.31
C LEU A 311 -25.66 0.97 11.04
N PHE A 312 -25.54 1.43 9.79
CA PHE A 312 -24.56 2.40 9.35
C PHE A 312 -25.22 3.73 8.97
N PRO A 313 -25.00 4.81 9.74
CA PRO A 313 -25.55 6.13 9.44
C PRO A 313 -24.79 6.84 8.30
N SER A 314 -23.77 6.25 7.77
CA SER A 314 -22.95 6.83 6.68
C SER A 314 -23.82 7.25 5.49
N ARG A 315 -23.54 8.44 4.95
CA ARG A 315 -24.11 8.86 3.68
C ARG A 315 -23.65 7.97 2.52
N TYR A 316 -22.45 7.39 2.62
CA TYR A 316 -21.85 6.56 1.60
C TYR A 316 -22.02 5.07 1.93
N ILE A 317 -22.36 4.29 0.91
CA ILE A 317 -22.33 2.83 0.93
C ILE A 317 -21.43 2.40 -0.22
N HIS A 318 -20.42 1.60 0.05
CA HIS A 318 -19.55 1.03 -0.95
C HIS A 318 -20.13 -0.30 -1.42
N ILE A 319 -20.17 -0.52 -2.73
CA ILE A 319 -20.77 -1.71 -3.34
C ILE A 319 -19.75 -2.61 -4.05
N GLY A 320 -18.46 -2.32 -3.93
CA GLY A 320 -17.42 -3.00 -4.68
C GLY A 320 -17.45 -2.65 -6.15
N GLY A 321 -17.77 -3.60 -6.99
CA GLY A 321 -17.93 -3.45 -8.43
C GLY A 321 -16.69 -3.81 -9.23
N ASP A 322 -15.62 -4.25 -8.54
CA ASP A 322 -14.35 -4.66 -9.11
C ASP A 322 -14.37 -6.14 -9.57
N GLU A 323 -13.45 -6.42 -10.46
CA GLU A 323 -13.03 -7.76 -10.92
C GLU A 323 -14.17 -8.75 -11.24
N ALA A 324 -15.37 -8.26 -11.63
CA ALA A 324 -16.42 -9.14 -12.10
C ALA A 324 -15.93 -9.98 -13.30
N ALA A 325 -15.85 -11.28 -13.12
CA ALA A 325 -15.28 -12.20 -14.11
C ALA A 325 -16.14 -12.32 -15.37
N MET A 326 -17.45 -12.07 -15.26
CA MET A 326 -18.48 -12.10 -16.34
C MET A 326 -18.57 -13.44 -17.09
N ASN A 327 -17.88 -14.47 -16.62
CA ASN A 327 -17.67 -15.76 -17.30
C ASN A 327 -18.98 -16.45 -17.72
N HIS A 328 -20.08 -16.20 -17.03
CA HIS A 328 -21.33 -16.89 -17.22
C HIS A 328 -22.46 -16.01 -17.78
N TRP A 329 -22.33 -14.69 -17.77
CA TRP A 329 -23.44 -13.81 -18.16
C TRP A 329 -23.83 -13.95 -19.62
N GLY A 330 -22.86 -13.99 -20.54
CA GLY A 330 -23.11 -14.17 -21.97
C GLY A 330 -23.73 -15.50 -22.35
N SER A 331 -23.61 -16.55 -21.53
CA SER A 331 -24.22 -17.87 -21.74
C SER A 331 -25.50 -18.10 -20.91
N CYS A 332 -25.72 -17.28 -19.87
CA CYS A 332 -26.89 -17.42 -18.98
C CYS A 332 -28.17 -16.93 -19.66
N PRO A 333 -29.23 -17.79 -19.75
CA PRO A 333 -30.50 -17.40 -20.40
C PRO A 333 -31.16 -16.17 -19.73
N ASP A 334 -31.06 -16.05 -18.40
CA ASP A 334 -31.63 -14.94 -17.65
C ASP A 334 -30.87 -13.62 -17.92
N CYS A 335 -29.53 -13.65 -17.93
CA CYS A 335 -28.71 -12.49 -18.23
C CYS A 335 -28.90 -12.04 -19.68
N ARG A 336 -28.91 -12.96 -20.66
CA ARG A 336 -29.18 -12.62 -22.07
C ARG A 336 -30.54 -11.98 -22.24
N ARG A 337 -31.59 -12.58 -21.66
CA ARG A 337 -32.93 -12.00 -21.68
C ARG A 337 -32.96 -10.59 -21.09
N ARG A 338 -32.23 -10.33 -20.00
CA ARG A 338 -32.10 -9.01 -19.41
C ARG A 338 -31.40 -8.05 -20.37
N MET A 339 -30.30 -8.46 -20.98
CA MET A 339 -29.61 -7.63 -21.97
C MET A 339 -30.50 -7.26 -23.15
N GLU A 340 -31.26 -8.23 -23.69
CA GLU A 340 -32.25 -8.00 -24.76
C GLU A 340 -33.34 -7.02 -24.34
N GLN A 341 -33.92 -7.20 -23.15
CA GLN A 341 -35.01 -6.36 -22.63
C GLN A 341 -34.61 -4.93 -22.39
N GLU A 342 -33.37 -4.72 -21.92
CA GLU A 342 -32.83 -3.39 -21.55
C GLU A 342 -31.99 -2.77 -22.70
N GLY A 343 -31.84 -3.48 -23.82
CA GLY A 343 -31.06 -3.01 -24.98
C GLY A 343 -29.55 -2.87 -24.73
N LEU A 344 -29.00 -3.74 -23.86
CA LEU A 344 -27.60 -3.74 -23.48
C LEU A 344 -26.78 -4.53 -24.50
N LYS A 345 -25.57 -4.04 -24.85
CA LYS A 345 -24.74 -4.58 -25.92
C LYS A 345 -23.83 -5.72 -25.47
N ASP A 346 -23.35 -5.62 -24.23
CA ASP A 346 -22.35 -6.53 -23.69
C ASP A 346 -22.47 -6.67 -22.15
N GLU A 347 -21.62 -7.49 -21.57
CA GLU A 347 -21.57 -7.79 -20.13
C GLU A 347 -21.17 -6.57 -19.29
N HIS A 348 -20.37 -5.64 -19.82
CA HIS A 348 -20.02 -4.40 -19.12
C HIS A 348 -21.24 -3.47 -19.00
N GLU A 349 -22.06 -3.36 -20.05
CA GLU A 349 -23.32 -2.63 -19.98
C GLU A 349 -24.31 -3.30 -19.03
N LEU A 350 -24.27 -4.64 -18.91
CA LEU A 350 -25.09 -5.39 -17.94
C LEU A 350 -24.65 -5.09 -16.51
N GLN A 351 -23.34 -5.04 -16.22
CA GLN A 351 -22.82 -4.61 -14.92
C GLN A 351 -23.24 -3.17 -14.62
N SER A 352 -23.05 -2.27 -15.56
CA SER A 352 -23.45 -0.87 -15.43
C SER A 352 -24.98 -0.73 -15.17
N TYR A 353 -25.81 -1.56 -15.79
CA TYR A 353 -27.24 -1.62 -15.49
C TYR A 353 -27.50 -1.95 -14.01
N MET A 354 -26.81 -2.96 -13.46
CA MET A 354 -26.93 -3.30 -12.04
C MET A 354 -26.53 -2.13 -11.16
N ILE A 355 -25.38 -1.53 -11.41
CA ILE A 355 -24.84 -0.42 -10.62
C ILE A 355 -25.83 0.77 -10.64
N ARG A 356 -26.35 1.15 -11.80
CA ARG A 356 -27.36 2.22 -11.91
C ARG A 356 -28.64 1.90 -11.12
N ARG A 357 -29.08 0.64 -11.13
CA ARG A 357 -30.27 0.22 -10.38
C ARG A 357 -30.03 0.28 -8.87
N VAL A 358 -28.86 -0.17 -8.40
CA VAL A 358 -28.43 -0.09 -7.00
C VAL A 358 -28.27 1.37 -6.57
N GLU A 359 -27.63 2.20 -7.39
CA GLU A 359 -27.50 3.63 -7.12
C GLU A 359 -28.86 4.30 -6.95
N LYS A 360 -29.81 4.06 -7.88
CA LYS A 360 -31.17 4.59 -7.79
C LYS A 360 -31.84 4.17 -6.48
N TYR A 361 -31.65 2.92 -6.06
CA TYR A 361 -32.18 2.44 -4.79
C TYR A 361 -31.53 3.19 -3.61
N LEU A 362 -30.22 3.30 -3.55
CA LEU A 362 -29.49 4.01 -2.48
C LEU A 362 -29.87 5.50 -2.43
N ASN A 363 -29.95 6.16 -3.60
CA ASN A 363 -30.38 7.57 -3.71
C ASN A 363 -31.80 7.77 -3.18
N SER A 364 -32.72 6.82 -3.42
CA SER A 364 -34.10 6.86 -2.90
C SER A 364 -34.15 6.81 -1.35
N LYS A 365 -33.08 6.30 -0.72
CA LYS A 365 -32.88 6.24 0.74
C LYS A 365 -31.98 7.38 1.28
N GLY A 366 -31.61 8.34 0.44
CA GLY A 366 -30.74 9.45 0.82
C GLY A 366 -29.26 9.06 1.00
N ARG A 367 -28.84 7.93 0.43
CA ARG A 367 -27.46 7.44 0.43
C ARG A 367 -26.79 7.69 -0.91
N LYS A 368 -25.45 7.67 -0.94
CA LYS A 368 -24.62 7.76 -2.14
C LYS A 368 -23.82 6.47 -2.33
N LEU A 369 -23.72 6.05 -3.57
CA LEU A 369 -22.91 4.90 -3.97
C LEU A 369 -21.43 5.29 -4.07
N ILE A 370 -20.56 4.43 -3.56
CA ILE A 370 -19.14 4.37 -3.93
C ILE A 370 -18.91 3.01 -4.60
N GLY A 371 -18.06 2.96 -5.62
CA GLY A 371 -17.55 1.71 -6.20
C GLY A 371 -16.13 1.86 -6.68
N TRP A 372 -15.44 0.73 -6.84
CA TRP A 372 -14.11 0.68 -7.43
C TRP A 372 -14.14 1.17 -8.88
N ASP A 373 -13.00 1.54 -9.45
CA ASP A 373 -12.97 2.25 -10.74
C ASP A 373 -13.42 1.43 -11.96
N GLU A 374 -13.70 0.13 -11.80
CA GLU A 374 -14.37 -0.69 -12.80
C GLU A 374 -15.82 -0.25 -13.08
N ILE A 375 -16.47 0.44 -12.15
CA ILE A 375 -17.82 1.00 -12.39
C ILE A 375 -17.86 2.04 -13.53
N LEU A 376 -16.71 2.49 -14.00
CA LEU A 376 -16.59 3.33 -15.21
C LEU A 376 -16.90 2.54 -16.50
N MET A 377 -16.73 1.22 -16.47
CA MET A 377 -16.94 0.36 -17.64
C MET A 377 -18.42 0.21 -17.92
N GLY A 378 -18.82 0.22 -19.21
CA GLY A 378 -20.23 0.12 -19.61
C GLY A 378 -21.09 1.36 -19.28
N GLY A 379 -20.49 2.44 -18.76
CA GLY A 379 -21.16 3.71 -18.45
C GLY A 379 -21.40 3.93 -16.96
N LEU A 380 -20.85 5.02 -16.44
CA LEU A 380 -20.90 5.39 -15.03
C LEU A 380 -22.32 5.80 -14.60
N ALA A 381 -22.72 5.39 -13.41
CA ALA A 381 -23.97 5.84 -12.80
C ALA A 381 -23.89 7.32 -12.39
N PRO A 382 -24.97 8.14 -12.55
CA PRO A 382 -24.89 9.60 -12.56
C PRO A 382 -24.32 10.26 -11.32
N ASP A 383 -24.58 9.71 -10.13
CA ASP A 383 -24.19 10.30 -8.84
C ASP A 383 -23.09 9.47 -8.13
N ALA A 384 -22.57 8.43 -8.78
CA ALA A 384 -21.58 7.53 -8.20
C ALA A 384 -20.27 8.25 -7.87
N THR A 385 -19.68 7.91 -6.72
CA THR A 385 -18.32 8.28 -6.35
C THR A 385 -17.38 7.15 -6.75
N VAL A 386 -16.29 7.46 -7.43
CA VAL A 386 -15.32 6.48 -7.94
C VAL A 386 -14.15 6.35 -6.98
N MET A 387 -13.81 5.11 -6.59
CA MET A 387 -12.60 4.80 -5.83
C MET A 387 -11.57 4.20 -6.78
N SER A 388 -10.50 4.98 -7.09
CA SER A 388 -9.51 4.64 -8.13
C SER A 388 -8.34 3.88 -7.52
N TRP A 389 -8.22 2.57 -7.84
CA TRP A 389 -7.21 1.68 -7.27
C TRP A 389 -6.18 1.14 -8.29
N ARG A 390 -6.57 0.93 -9.54
CA ARG A 390 -5.71 0.37 -10.61
C ARG A 390 -4.64 1.34 -11.10
N GLY A 391 -4.61 2.55 -10.56
CA GLY A 391 -3.74 3.66 -10.88
C GLY A 391 -4.45 4.99 -10.64
N GLU A 392 -4.04 6.03 -11.34
CA GLU A 392 -4.69 7.35 -11.27
C GLU A 392 -5.67 7.57 -12.43
N GLU A 393 -5.60 6.77 -13.48
CA GLU A 393 -6.32 6.96 -14.74
C GLU A 393 -7.85 6.93 -14.56
N GLY A 394 -8.35 5.97 -13.76
CA GLY A 394 -9.78 5.89 -13.43
C GLY A 394 -10.26 7.13 -12.70
N GLY A 395 -9.49 7.59 -11.72
CA GLY A 395 -9.81 8.80 -10.96
C GLY A 395 -9.73 10.07 -11.80
N ILE A 396 -8.75 10.17 -12.71
CA ILE A 396 -8.64 11.28 -13.66
C ILE A 396 -9.87 11.32 -14.57
N ALA A 397 -10.25 10.19 -15.17
CA ALA A 397 -11.41 10.11 -16.06
C ALA A 397 -12.72 10.48 -15.33
N ALA A 398 -12.91 9.99 -14.10
CA ALA A 398 -14.09 10.31 -13.29
C ALA A 398 -14.14 11.79 -12.91
N ALA A 399 -13.03 12.41 -12.46
CA ALA A 399 -12.96 13.82 -12.12
C ALA A 399 -13.23 14.73 -13.33
N GLN A 400 -12.70 14.36 -14.50
CA GLN A 400 -12.97 15.07 -15.77
C GLN A 400 -14.43 14.95 -16.21
N ALA A 401 -15.09 13.85 -15.87
CA ALA A 401 -16.54 13.66 -16.08
C ALA A 401 -17.41 14.34 -15.03
N GLY A 402 -16.81 14.96 -13.99
CA GLY A 402 -17.53 15.69 -12.95
C GLY A 402 -17.97 14.84 -11.75
N HIS A 403 -17.45 13.63 -11.61
CA HIS A 403 -17.72 12.73 -10.48
C HIS A 403 -16.72 12.92 -9.34
N ASP A 404 -17.20 12.75 -8.11
CA ASP A 404 -16.36 12.75 -6.93
C ASP A 404 -15.45 11.50 -6.94
N VAL A 405 -14.20 11.67 -6.50
CA VAL A 405 -13.15 10.64 -6.58
C VAL A 405 -12.44 10.49 -5.24
N ILE A 406 -12.18 9.24 -4.85
CA ILE A 406 -11.28 8.87 -3.77
C ILE A 406 -10.10 8.13 -4.39
N MET A 407 -8.88 8.66 -4.18
CA MET A 407 -7.66 8.08 -4.74
C MET A 407 -7.11 7.01 -3.81
N THR A 408 -6.87 5.82 -4.35
CA THR A 408 -6.34 4.69 -3.59
C THR A 408 -5.43 3.79 -4.45
N PRO A 409 -4.47 4.37 -5.25
CA PRO A 409 -3.69 3.60 -6.20
C PRO A 409 -2.83 2.55 -5.52
N GLY A 410 -2.89 1.32 -6.02
CA GLY A 410 -2.12 0.18 -5.51
C GLY A 410 -0.62 0.41 -5.47
N SER A 411 -0.10 1.30 -6.33
CA SER A 411 1.31 1.67 -6.35
C SER A 411 1.83 2.37 -5.09
N HIS A 412 0.97 3.03 -4.28
CA HIS A 412 1.39 3.88 -3.16
C HIS A 412 0.67 3.61 -1.84
N VAL A 413 -0.57 3.15 -1.87
CA VAL A 413 -1.42 3.08 -0.67
C VAL A 413 -2.06 1.71 -0.44
N TYR A 414 -1.58 0.65 -1.11
CA TYR A 414 -1.88 -0.73 -0.76
C TYR A 414 -0.90 -1.20 0.32
N LEU A 415 -1.43 -1.39 1.52
CA LEU A 415 -0.65 -1.71 2.71
C LEU A 415 -0.56 -3.22 3.00
N ASP A 416 -1.15 -4.03 2.15
CA ASP A 416 -0.95 -5.48 2.08
C ASP A 416 0.35 -5.88 1.36
N PHE A 417 1.07 -4.90 0.79
CA PHE A 417 2.39 -5.07 0.15
C PHE A 417 3.52 -4.97 1.16
N TYR A 418 4.67 -5.61 0.84
CA TYR A 418 5.87 -5.56 1.67
C TYR A 418 6.35 -4.14 1.93
N GLN A 419 6.79 -3.85 3.16
CA GLN A 419 7.32 -2.53 3.54
C GLN A 419 8.83 -2.42 3.33
N ARG A 420 9.53 -3.55 3.25
CA ARG A 420 10.94 -3.70 2.91
C ARG A 420 11.14 -4.98 2.12
N GLU A 421 12.37 -5.29 1.78
CA GLU A 421 12.77 -6.57 1.20
C GLU A 421 12.22 -7.73 2.04
N SER A 422 11.68 -8.77 1.39
CA SER A 422 10.82 -9.77 2.06
C SER A 422 11.57 -10.72 3.01
N ASP A 423 12.90 -10.75 3.01
CA ASP A 423 13.66 -11.62 3.90
C ASP A 423 13.37 -11.33 5.38
N GLY A 424 12.83 -12.32 6.08
CA GLY A 424 12.43 -12.21 7.47
C GLY A 424 11.21 -11.33 7.72
N GLU A 425 10.44 -10.95 6.66
CA GLU A 425 9.16 -10.29 6.79
C GLU A 425 8.00 -11.28 6.91
N PRO A 426 6.92 -10.92 7.59
CA PRO A 426 5.66 -11.63 7.47
C PRO A 426 5.22 -11.65 6.00
N ARG A 427 4.59 -12.74 5.58
CA ARG A 427 4.10 -12.86 4.20
C ARG A 427 3.15 -11.71 3.85
N ALA A 428 3.30 -11.16 2.66
CA ALA A 428 2.50 -10.07 2.12
C ALA A 428 2.05 -10.38 0.68
N ASN A 429 1.20 -9.56 0.11
CA ASN A 429 0.66 -9.76 -1.23
C ASN A 429 1.60 -9.18 -2.30
N GLY A 430 2.80 -9.78 -2.44
CA GLY A 430 3.72 -9.61 -3.57
C GLY A 430 4.23 -8.20 -3.93
N GLY A 431 3.52 -7.15 -3.56
CA GLY A 431 3.86 -5.77 -3.87
C GLY A 431 4.97 -5.20 -2.98
N PHE A 432 5.42 -3.97 -3.30
CA PHE A 432 6.45 -3.28 -2.54
C PHE A 432 6.06 -1.81 -2.32
N THR A 433 5.67 -1.47 -1.08
CA THR A 433 5.22 -0.13 -0.70
C THR A 433 5.88 0.28 0.61
N THR A 434 7.00 1.00 0.52
CA THR A 434 7.73 1.52 1.68
C THR A 434 6.99 2.69 2.33
N LEU A 435 7.37 3.04 3.56
CA LEU A 435 6.89 4.24 4.23
C LEU A 435 7.14 5.51 3.39
N GLU A 436 8.33 5.61 2.77
CA GLU A 436 8.69 6.73 1.91
C GLU A 436 7.81 6.80 0.66
N LYS A 437 7.56 5.67 0.02
CA LYS A 437 6.71 5.58 -1.17
C LYS A 437 5.28 6.03 -0.86
N THR A 438 4.70 5.59 0.25
CA THR A 438 3.39 6.08 0.71
C THR A 438 3.43 7.59 0.96
N TYR A 439 4.47 8.08 1.65
CA TYR A 439 4.60 9.51 1.96
C TYR A 439 4.77 10.40 0.72
N SER A 440 5.42 9.91 -0.32
CA SER A 440 5.67 10.65 -1.57
C SER A 440 4.39 10.92 -2.37
N TYR A 441 3.33 10.16 -2.12
CA TYR A 441 2.10 10.26 -2.88
C TYR A 441 1.43 11.64 -2.77
N ASN A 442 0.91 12.12 -3.89
CA ASN A 442 0.07 13.31 -3.97
C ASN A 442 -1.30 12.94 -4.57
N PRO A 443 -2.40 12.96 -3.79
CA PRO A 443 -3.71 12.54 -4.26
C PRO A 443 -4.31 13.38 -5.39
N THR A 444 -3.73 14.55 -5.69
CA THR A 444 -4.21 15.41 -6.79
C THR A 444 -3.30 15.22 -8.00
N PRO A 445 -3.73 14.49 -9.05
CA PRO A 445 -2.96 14.33 -10.28
C PRO A 445 -2.69 15.69 -10.96
N ALA A 446 -1.44 15.91 -11.38
CA ALA A 446 -1.01 17.18 -11.96
C ALA A 446 -1.69 17.51 -13.32
N VAL A 447 -2.23 16.50 -13.99
CA VAL A 447 -2.93 16.64 -15.28
C VAL A 447 -4.30 17.27 -15.15
N LEU A 448 -4.91 17.24 -13.95
CA LEU A 448 -6.26 17.79 -13.69
C LEU A 448 -6.22 19.31 -13.63
N LYS A 449 -7.16 19.98 -14.33
CA LYS A 449 -7.42 21.40 -14.19
C LYS A 449 -7.97 21.73 -12.81
N GLU A 450 -7.82 22.97 -12.36
CA GLU A 450 -8.32 23.43 -11.05
C GLU A 450 -9.82 23.16 -10.86
N SER A 451 -10.62 23.31 -11.93
CA SER A 451 -12.06 23.02 -11.91
C SER A 451 -12.37 21.52 -11.72
N GLU A 452 -11.45 20.64 -12.09
CA GLU A 452 -11.57 19.18 -11.98
C GLU A 452 -11.01 18.68 -10.63
N GLN A 453 -9.96 19.31 -10.10
CA GLN A 453 -9.31 18.95 -8.83
C GLN A 453 -10.26 19.01 -7.63
N LYS A 454 -11.32 19.84 -7.69
CA LYS A 454 -12.36 19.94 -6.64
C LYS A 454 -13.09 18.61 -6.40
N HIS A 455 -13.11 17.72 -7.40
CA HIS A 455 -13.74 16.41 -7.33
C HIS A 455 -12.86 15.37 -6.59
N ILE A 456 -11.57 15.64 -6.40
CA ILE A 456 -10.69 14.77 -5.60
C ILE A 456 -11.02 15.01 -4.12
N LEU A 457 -11.79 14.09 -3.53
CA LEU A 457 -12.19 14.17 -2.13
C LEU A 457 -11.02 13.92 -1.18
N GLY A 458 -10.04 13.12 -1.61
CA GLY A 458 -8.86 12.75 -0.84
C GLY A 458 -8.33 11.38 -1.21
N ALA A 459 -7.71 10.70 -0.23
CA ALA A 459 -7.14 9.39 -0.44
C ALA A 459 -7.46 8.41 0.70
N GLN A 460 -7.33 7.14 0.38
CA GLN A 460 -7.46 6.02 1.30
C GLN A 460 -6.31 5.05 1.14
N ALA A 461 -5.87 4.44 2.24
CA ALA A 461 -5.00 3.27 2.20
C ALA A 461 -5.82 2.00 2.43
N ASN A 462 -5.49 0.94 1.70
CA ASN A 462 -6.18 -0.33 1.74
C ASN A 462 -5.30 -1.40 2.37
N LEU A 463 -5.87 -2.19 3.27
CA LEU A 463 -5.26 -3.40 3.79
C LEU A 463 -6.13 -4.60 3.41
N TRP A 464 -5.76 -5.27 2.32
CA TRP A 464 -6.30 -6.57 1.94
C TRP A 464 -5.67 -7.65 2.82
N THR A 465 -6.43 -8.70 3.15
CA THR A 465 -5.99 -9.64 4.20
C THR A 465 -5.79 -11.07 3.74
N GLU A 466 -5.61 -11.34 2.44
CA GLU A 466 -5.31 -12.68 1.92
C GLU A 466 -4.14 -13.33 2.66
N TYR A 467 -3.11 -12.55 2.95
CA TYR A 467 -1.90 -12.99 3.63
C TYR A 467 -1.68 -12.35 5.01
N VAL A 468 -2.63 -11.56 5.47
CA VAL A 468 -2.60 -10.92 6.80
C VAL A 468 -3.45 -11.73 7.76
N LEU A 469 -2.81 -12.66 8.47
CA LEU A 469 -3.47 -13.77 9.16
C LEU A 469 -4.17 -13.39 10.47
N ASP A 470 -3.75 -12.32 11.12
CA ASP A 470 -4.24 -11.90 12.42
C ASP A 470 -4.11 -10.39 12.67
N GLU A 471 -4.64 -9.95 13.80
CA GLU A 471 -4.69 -8.54 14.21
C GLU A 471 -3.29 -7.93 14.39
N ARG A 472 -2.32 -8.69 14.91
CA ARG A 472 -0.94 -8.23 15.10
C ARG A 472 -0.24 -8.03 13.77
N HIS A 473 -0.50 -8.91 12.82
CA HIS A 473 0.00 -8.77 11.44
C HIS A 473 -0.66 -7.56 10.76
N ALA A 474 -1.97 -7.35 10.94
CA ALA A 474 -2.66 -6.17 10.41
C ALA A 474 -2.07 -4.86 10.97
N GLU A 475 -1.83 -4.78 12.27
CA GLU A 475 -1.17 -3.63 12.90
C GLU A 475 0.24 -3.38 12.35
N TYR A 476 1.02 -4.45 12.13
CA TYR A 476 2.35 -4.38 11.53
C TYR A 476 2.32 -3.81 10.11
N MET A 477 1.34 -4.23 9.31
CA MET A 477 1.18 -3.75 7.94
C MET A 477 0.65 -2.32 7.86
N LEU A 478 -0.24 -1.92 8.77
CA LEU A 478 -0.81 -0.57 8.80
C LEU A 478 0.19 0.47 9.32
N PHE A 479 0.90 0.19 10.41
CA PHE A 479 1.75 1.16 11.09
C PHE A 479 3.24 0.95 10.77
N PRO A 480 3.99 2.05 10.45
CA PRO A 480 3.58 3.46 10.52
C PRO A 480 3.02 4.04 9.21
N ARG A 481 2.74 3.26 8.16
CA ARG A 481 2.35 3.79 6.84
C ARG A 481 1.07 4.62 6.87
N ILE A 482 0.10 4.32 7.74
CA ILE A 482 -1.09 5.19 7.89
C ILE A 482 -0.77 6.56 8.48
N LEU A 483 0.38 6.74 9.16
CA LEU A 483 0.85 8.06 9.59
C LEU A 483 1.29 8.90 8.38
N ALA A 484 1.89 8.26 7.38
CA ALA A 484 2.22 8.91 6.10
C ALA A 484 0.93 9.34 5.37
N LEU A 485 -0.05 8.44 5.29
CA LEU A 485 -1.37 8.76 4.74
C LEU A 485 -2.02 9.94 5.48
N ALA A 486 -1.97 9.95 6.80
CA ALA A 486 -2.51 11.02 7.63
C ALA A 486 -1.89 12.37 7.25
N GLU A 487 -0.56 12.44 7.13
CA GLU A 487 0.12 13.69 6.79
C GLU A 487 -0.10 14.12 5.34
N LEU A 488 -0.05 13.21 4.37
CA LEU A 488 -0.26 13.57 2.96
C LEU A 488 -1.68 14.06 2.66
N THR A 489 -2.66 13.60 3.46
CA THR A 489 -4.07 13.99 3.29
C THR A 489 -4.49 15.17 4.17
N TRP A 490 -3.75 15.44 5.23
CA TRP A 490 -4.02 16.57 6.14
C TRP A 490 -3.20 17.80 5.83
N SER A 491 -1.85 17.66 5.74
CA SER A 491 -0.92 18.78 5.69
C SER A 491 -0.78 19.37 4.28
N PRO A 492 -0.63 20.70 4.15
CA PRO A 492 -0.25 21.30 2.87
C PRO A 492 1.07 20.70 2.35
N GLN A 493 1.18 20.52 1.03
CA GLN A 493 2.37 19.92 0.41
C GLN A 493 3.64 20.75 0.70
N SER A 494 3.52 22.08 0.81
CA SER A 494 4.64 23.00 1.06
C SER A 494 5.33 22.82 2.41
N VAL A 495 4.68 22.20 3.40
CA VAL A 495 5.29 21.95 4.71
C VAL A 495 5.77 20.52 4.91
N ARG A 496 5.57 19.65 3.92
CA ARG A 496 5.94 18.23 3.98
C ARG A 496 7.42 18.04 3.68
N SER A 497 8.08 17.22 4.47
CA SER A 497 9.48 16.79 4.28
C SER A 497 9.64 15.39 4.83
N TYR A 498 10.07 14.45 3.99
CA TYR A 498 10.21 13.04 4.41
C TYR A 498 11.25 12.85 5.53
N PRO A 499 12.44 13.45 5.49
CA PRO A 499 13.40 13.33 6.59
C PRO A 499 12.87 13.84 7.94
N ASP A 500 12.16 14.98 7.93
CA ASP A 500 11.49 15.50 9.14
C ASP A 500 10.34 14.59 9.60
N PHE A 501 9.53 14.09 8.65
CA PHE A 501 8.46 13.14 8.95
C PHE A 501 9.02 11.86 9.58
N LEU A 502 10.06 11.28 9.00
CA LEU A 502 10.71 10.07 9.50
C LEU A 502 11.24 10.24 10.95
N ALA A 503 11.86 11.39 11.25
CA ALA A 503 12.29 11.71 12.60
C ALA A 503 11.12 11.80 13.61
N ARG A 504 9.95 12.32 13.16
CA ARG A 504 8.72 12.36 13.98
C ARG A 504 8.12 10.96 14.15
N VAL A 505 8.06 10.14 13.10
CA VAL A 505 7.61 8.74 13.16
C VAL A 505 8.44 7.96 14.18
N ASN A 506 9.77 8.09 14.14
CA ASN A 506 10.66 7.42 15.09
C ASN A 506 10.32 7.76 16.56
N HIS A 507 9.86 8.99 16.82
CA HIS A 507 9.36 9.40 18.13
C HIS A 507 8.00 8.78 18.50
N HIS A 508 7.12 8.52 17.51
CA HIS A 508 5.79 7.96 17.74
C HIS A 508 5.80 6.42 17.91
N LEU A 509 6.76 5.71 17.33
CA LEU A 509 6.81 4.24 17.39
C LEU A 509 6.80 3.66 18.81
N PRO A 510 7.63 4.13 19.78
CA PRO A 510 7.56 3.62 21.15
C PRO A 510 6.20 3.87 21.81
N ARG A 511 5.51 4.95 21.44
CA ARG A 511 4.19 5.30 21.96
C ARG A 511 3.10 4.39 21.40
N LEU A 512 3.19 4.03 20.12
CA LEU A 512 2.32 3.02 19.51
C LEU A 512 2.48 1.68 20.25
N GLN A 513 3.71 1.24 20.50
CA GLN A 513 4.00 0.02 21.24
C GLN A 513 3.45 0.06 22.68
N GLN A 514 3.59 1.19 23.39
CA GLN A 514 3.03 1.39 24.73
C GLN A 514 1.49 1.29 24.76
N ARG A 515 0.83 1.64 23.64
CA ARG A 515 -0.62 1.48 23.47
C ARG A 515 -1.02 0.09 22.95
N GLY A 516 -0.05 -0.83 22.81
CA GLY A 516 -0.28 -2.22 22.41
C GLY A 516 -0.32 -2.44 20.89
N ILE A 517 0.03 -1.43 20.08
CA ILE A 517 0.07 -1.53 18.63
C ILE A 517 1.38 -2.19 18.18
N ASN A 518 1.28 -3.26 17.39
CA ASN A 518 2.41 -3.97 16.83
C ASN A 518 2.93 -3.28 15.55
N ALA A 519 3.50 -2.08 15.69
CA ALA A 519 3.98 -1.30 14.54
C ALA A 519 5.30 -1.86 13.97
N TYR A 520 5.47 -1.77 12.64
CA TYR A 520 6.74 -2.03 11.96
C TYR A 520 7.85 -1.11 12.53
N PRO A 521 9.00 -1.67 12.93
CA PRO A 521 9.98 -0.96 13.74
C PRO A 521 11.02 -0.13 12.96
N LEU A 522 10.77 0.23 11.69
CA LEU A 522 11.72 0.97 10.82
C LEU A 522 13.10 0.28 10.76
N ARG A 523 13.13 -0.92 10.21
CA ARG A 523 14.34 -1.76 10.23
C ARG A 523 15.02 -1.93 8.87
N ARG A 524 14.54 -1.24 7.84
CA ARG A 524 15.11 -1.36 6.51
C ARG A 524 16.48 -0.70 6.41
N ILE A 525 17.44 -1.42 5.85
CA ILE A 525 18.66 -0.87 5.27
C ILE A 525 18.50 -1.01 3.76
N ALA A 526 18.38 0.11 3.06
CA ALA A 526 18.35 0.10 1.60
C ALA A 526 19.77 0.08 1.04
N VAL A 527 19.98 -0.72 0.00
CA VAL A 527 21.22 -0.79 -0.77
C VAL A 527 20.95 -0.28 -2.17
N ASP A 528 21.59 0.81 -2.54
CA ASP A 528 21.66 1.28 -3.92
C ASP A 528 22.99 0.82 -4.53
N MET A 529 22.90 0.10 -5.65
CA MET A 529 24.07 -0.44 -6.34
C MET A 529 24.19 0.19 -7.73
N GLN A 530 25.38 0.65 -8.04
CA GLN A 530 25.75 1.13 -9.38
C GLN A 530 27.00 0.40 -9.87
N VAL A 531 27.03 0.06 -11.15
CA VAL A 531 28.18 -0.61 -11.78
C VAL A 531 28.77 0.28 -12.86
N ASP A 532 30.06 0.60 -12.71
CA ASP A 532 30.88 1.25 -13.74
C ASP A 532 31.69 0.17 -14.45
N SER A 533 31.20 -0.25 -15.60
CA SER A 533 31.86 -1.30 -16.41
C SER A 533 33.20 -0.84 -17.02
N LEU A 534 33.41 0.47 -17.20
CA LEU A 534 34.67 1.03 -17.73
C LEU A 534 35.77 1.02 -16.67
N LYS A 535 35.44 1.33 -15.42
CA LYS A 535 36.38 1.32 -14.30
C LYS A 535 36.47 -0.05 -13.61
N ARG A 536 35.60 -0.98 -13.96
CA ARG A 536 35.44 -2.27 -13.27
C ARG A 536 35.18 -2.08 -11.77
N GLN A 537 34.17 -1.28 -11.47
CA GLN A 537 33.81 -0.93 -10.08
C GLN A 537 32.34 -1.17 -9.82
N ILE A 538 32.05 -1.74 -8.65
CA ILE A 538 30.74 -1.74 -8.03
C ILE A 538 30.74 -0.66 -6.95
N THR A 539 29.74 0.17 -6.94
CA THR A 539 29.54 1.21 -5.94
C THR A 539 28.28 0.90 -5.16
N LEU A 540 28.38 0.74 -3.83
CA LEU A 540 27.26 0.46 -2.95
C LEU A 540 27.02 1.66 -2.03
N SER A 541 25.81 2.19 -2.03
CA SER A 541 25.36 3.23 -1.10
C SER A 541 24.31 2.68 -0.17
N LEU A 542 24.44 2.93 1.13
CA LEU A 542 23.54 2.42 2.16
C LEU A 542 22.70 3.54 2.76
N SER A 543 21.46 3.25 3.10
CA SER A 543 20.62 4.16 3.88
C SER A 543 19.73 3.38 4.84
N ALA A 544 19.51 3.93 6.03
CA ALA A 544 18.64 3.34 7.03
C ALA A 544 17.34 4.13 7.17
N GLU A 545 16.21 3.44 7.32
CA GLU A 545 14.94 4.07 7.68
C GLU A 545 14.97 4.67 9.09
N ARG A 546 15.82 4.16 9.95
CA ARG A 546 15.92 4.58 11.33
C ARG A 546 16.98 5.70 11.48
N PRO A 547 16.57 6.96 11.70
CA PRO A 547 17.49 8.11 11.65
C PRO A 547 18.53 8.15 12.79
N ASP A 548 18.24 7.49 13.92
CA ASP A 548 19.09 7.39 15.10
C ASP A 548 19.99 6.16 15.12
N ALA A 549 19.94 5.34 14.04
CA ALA A 549 20.75 4.15 13.93
C ALA A 549 22.00 4.37 13.08
N GLU A 550 23.07 3.67 13.46
CA GLU A 550 24.31 3.55 12.73
C GLU A 550 24.30 2.28 11.90
N ILE A 551 24.80 2.31 10.68
CA ILE A 551 24.97 1.12 9.85
C ILE A 551 26.42 0.66 10.01
N HIS A 552 26.63 -0.56 10.54
CA HIS A 552 27.92 -1.25 10.46
C HIS A 552 27.83 -2.32 9.39
N TYR A 553 28.91 -2.51 8.65
CA TYR A 553 28.92 -3.43 7.52
C TYR A 553 30.22 -4.22 7.36
N THR A 554 30.15 -5.32 6.63
CA THR A 554 31.28 -6.09 6.09
C THR A 554 31.06 -6.34 4.61
N ILE A 555 32.11 -6.68 3.86
CA ILE A 555 32.03 -7.01 2.42
C ILE A 555 32.50 -8.42 2.11
N ASP A 556 32.79 -9.21 3.13
CA ASP A 556 33.27 -10.59 3.05
C ASP A 556 32.23 -11.64 3.50
N GLY A 557 31.01 -11.19 3.82
CA GLY A 557 29.93 -12.05 4.27
C GLY A 557 29.92 -12.37 5.75
N THR A 558 30.83 -11.81 6.55
CA THR A 558 30.84 -11.98 8.01
C THR A 558 29.80 -11.06 8.66
N GLU A 559 29.25 -11.47 9.83
CA GLU A 559 28.30 -10.65 10.59
C GLU A 559 29.00 -9.39 11.15
N PRO A 560 28.43 -8.18 10.95
CA PRO A 560 28.97 -6.95 11.50
C PRO A 560 28.90 -6.91 13.03
N THR A 561 29.96 -6.39 13.64
CA THR A 561 30.08 -6.09 15.06
C THR A 561 30.24 -4.59 15.27
N SER A 562 30.26 -4.12 16.52
CA SER A 562 30.59 -2.73 16.85
C SER A 562 32.00 -2.30 16.42
N ALA A 563 32.91 -3.25 16.15
CA ALA A 563 34.24 -3.00 15.62
C ALA A 563 34.30 -2.97 14.10
N SER A 564 33.25 -3.40 13.41
CA SER A 564 33.16 -3.39 11.93
C SER A 564 33.07 -1.96 11.41
N PRO A 565 33.48 -1.68 10.15
CA PRO A 565 33.37 -0.35 9.55
C PRO A 565 31.97 0.21 9.69
N ARG A 566 31.87 1.48 10.12
CA ARG A 566 30.64 2.26 10.14
C ARG A 566 30.47 2.93 8.78
N TYR A 567 29.26 2.90 8.25
CA TYR A 567 28.92 3.60 7.02
C TYR A 567 28.69 5.09 7.31
N GLU A 568 29.52 5.94 6.70
CA GLU A 568 29.53 7.40 6.92
C GLU A 568 28.92 8.19 5.73
N GLY A 569 28.07 7.56 4.93
CA GLY A 569 27.48 8.21 3.76
C GLY A 569 28.39 8.23 2.52
N ARG A 570 29.61 7.70 2.60
CA ARG A 570 30.50 7.56 1.45
C ARG A 570 30.27 6.22 0.75
N PRO A 571 30.09 6.21 -0.58
CA PRO A 571 29.89 4.95 -1.29
C PRO A 571 31.03 3.95 -1.05
N ILE A 572 30.66 2.69 -0.85
CA ILE A 572 31.58 1.57 -0.74
C ILE A 572 31.98 1.17 -2.17
N ILE A 573 33.26 1.23 -2.50
CA ILE A 573 33.78 0.93 -3.84
C ILE A 573 34.43 -0.45 -3.80
N CYS A 574 33.94 -1.36 -4.66
CA CYS A 574 34.46 -2.71 -4.81
C CYS A 574 34.89 -2.95 -6.27
N THR A 575 36.00 -3.67 -6.47
CA THR A 575 36.54 -4.00 -7.79
C THR A 575 36.31 -5.46 -8.17
N ASP A 576 35.62 -6.21 -7.31
CA ASP A 576 35.25 -7.61 -7.48
C ASP A 576 33.89 -7.87 -6.83
N SER A 577 33.37 -9.08 -7.02
CA SER A 577 32.14 -9.53 -6.38
C SER A 577 32.25 -9.49 -4.88
N VAL A 578 31.19 -9.05 -4.21
CA VAL A 578 31.14 -8.93 -2.76
C VAL A 578 29.84 -9.52 -2.18
N LEU A 579 29.95 -10.00 -0.95
CA LEU A 579 28.80 -10.30 -0.11
C LEU A 579 28.77 -9.28 1.01
N LEU A 580 28.00 -8.20 0.78
CA LEU A 580 27.75 -7.17 1.79
C LEU A 580 26.83 -7.75 2.86
N VAL A 581 27.23 -7.64 4.12
CA VAL A 581 26.35 -7.82 5.27
C VAL A 581 26.29 -6.51 6.02
N ALA A 582 25.09 -6.02 6.33
CA ALA A 582 24.92 -4.76 7.06
C ALA A 582 23.88 -4.90 8.17
N LYS A 583 24.14 -4.26 9.30
CA LYS A 583 23.32 -4.33 10.51
C LYS A 583 23.19 -2.94 11.16
N LEU A 584 22.04 -2.71 11.79
CA LEU A 584 21.78 -1.47 12.53
C LEU A 584 22.30 -1.55 13.95
N PHE A 585 22.95 -0.47 14.40
CA PHE A 585 23.43 -0.26 15.75
C PHE A 585 22.88 1.06 16.31
N HIS A 586 22.80 1.16 17.63
CA HIS A 586 22.47 2.39 18.33
C HIS A 586 23.40 2.54 19.53
N GLU A 587 24.11 3.67 19.62
CA GLU A 587 25.13 3.91 20.65
C GLU A 587 26.13 2.73 20.82
N GLY A 588 26.58 2.19 19.68
CA GLY A 588 27.55 1.08 19.64
C GLY A 588 26.98 -0.31 19.97
N ASN A 589 25.69 -0.42 20.28
CA ASN A 589 25.04 -1.69 20.53
C ASN A 589 24.22 -2.16 19.32
N PRO A 590 24.31 -3.46 18.93
CA PRO A 590 23.49 -3.97 17.84
C PRO A 590 22.01 -3.89 18.23
N LEU A 591 21.19 -3.43 17.31
CA LEU A 591 19.75 -3.53 17.47
C LEU A 591 19.34 -5.01 17.31
N ASP A 592 18.29 -5.41 18.03
CA ASP A 592 17.70 -6.75 17.92
C ASP A 592 16.88 -6.85 16.60
N LEU A 593 17.60 -6.76 15.50
CA LEU A 593 17.09 -6.79 14.13
C LEU A 593 18.02 -7.67 13.28
N PRO A 594 17.49 -8.43 12.31
CA PRO A 594 18.32 -9.23 11.42
C PRO A 594 19.22 -8.33 10.56
N SER A 595 20.42 -8.84 10.26
CA SER A 595 21.30 -8.24 9.26
C SER A 595 20.70 -8.40 7.87
N ILE A 596 21.01 -7.47 6.98
CA ILE A 596 20.76 -7.67 5.55
C ILE A 596 21.97 -8.34 4.90
N HIS A 597 21.72 -9.19 3.93
CA HIS A 597 22.71 -9.83 3.09
C HIS A 597 22.49 -9.41 1.65
N TYR A 598 23.46 -8.75 1.05
CA TYR A 598 23.36 -8.24 -0.32
C TYR A 598 24.55 -8.73 -1.14
N ARG A 599 24.28 -9.55 -2.16
CA ARG A 599 25.29 -10.04 -3.08
C ARG A 599 25.36 -9.14 -4.31
N ALA A 600 26.54 -8.61 -4.58
CA ALA A 600 26.86 -7.89 -5.81
C ALA A 600 27.91 -8.69 -6.60
N ASP A 601 27.56 -9.10 -7.80
CA ASP A 601 28.44 -9.90 -8.65
C ASP A 601 29.04 -9.05 -9.77
N TYR A 602 30.39 -9.06 -9.88
CA TYR A 602 31.07 -8.48 -11.03
C TYR A 602 31.57 -9.62 -11.95
N HIS A 603 30.81 -9.90 -13.00
CA HIS A 603 31.05 -11.02 -13.90
C HIS A 603 31.38 -10.56 -15.33
N LYS A 604 31.80 -11.49 -16.22
CA LYS A 604 32.26 -11.19 -17.59
C LYS A 604 31.20 -10.58 -18.50
N GLY A 605 29.93 -10.80 -18.21
CA GLY A 605 28.78 -10.23 -18.97
C GLY A 605 28.50 -8.75 -18.70
N ILE A 606 28.98 -8.22 -17.55
CA ILE A 606 28.65 -6.84 -17.15
C ILE A 606 29.10 -5.82 -18.20
N GLY A 607 28.17 -4.95 -18.60
CA GLY A 607 28.38 -3.89 -19.57
C GLY A 607 28.62 -4.39 -21.01
N LYS A 608 28.47 -5.69 -21.26
CA LYS A 608 28.57 -6.27 -22.59
C LYS A 608 27.32 -6.02 -23.41
N LYS A 609 27.44 -6.17 -24.73
CA LYS A 609 26.30 -6.01 -25.64
C LYS A 609 25.39 -7.25 -25.51
N ILE A 610 24.12 -7.02 -25.25
CA ILE A 610 23.06 -8.02 -25.30
C ILE A 610 22.11 -7.71 -26.46
N THR A 611 21.65 -8.75 -27.13
CA THR A 611 20.69 -8.64 -28.23
C THR A 611 19.53 -9.61 -27.94
N TYR A 612 18.33 -9.10 -27.93
CA TYR A 612 17.09 -9.90 -27.86
C TYR A 612 16.75 -10.33 -29.28
N ASN A 613 16.84 -11.64 -29.58
CA ASN A 613 16.82 -12.15 -30.94
C ASN A 613 15.41 -12.12 -31.56
N GLU A 614 14.37 -12.41 -30.82
CA GLU A 614 13.00 -12.50 -31.32
C GLU A 614 12.04 -11.51 -30.64
N HIS A 615 12.05 -11.48 -29.31
CA HIS A 615 11.14 -10.69 -28.49
C HIS A 615 11.90 -10.00 -27.38
N SER A 616 11.57 -8.75 -27.12
CA SER A 616 12.02 -8.00 -25.96
C SER A 616 11.10 -8.23 -24.73
N TRP A 617 11.46 -7.61 -23.62
CA TRP A 617 10.68 -7.64 -22.38
C TRP A 617 9.32 -6.94 -22.52
N ASN A 618 8.44 -7.21 -21.57
CA ASN A 618 7.16 -6.50 -21.44
C ASN A 618 7.40 -5.08 -20.89
N SER A 619 6.79 -4.07 -21.49
CA SER A 619 6.96 -2.66 -21.12
C SER A 619 6.58 -2.34 -19.66
N LYS A 620 5.72 -3.15 -19.05
CA LYS A 620 5.34 -3.02 -17.63
C LYS A 620 6.46 -3.46 -16.67
N TYR A 621 7.35 -4.36 -17.11
CA TYR A 621 8.40 -4.94 -16.28
C TYR A 621 9.78 -4.89 -16.99
N PRO A 622 10.34 -3.69 -17.20
CA PRO A 622 11.56 -3.52 -17.96
C PRO A 622 12.85 -3.82 -17.17
N ALA A 623 12.82 -3.79 -15.85
CA ALA A 623 13.99 -3.97 -14.96
C ALA A 623 15.23 -3.15 -15.34
N GLY A 624 15.10 -1.91 -15.83
CA GLY A 624 16.25 -1.12 -16.30
C GLY A 624 16.50 -1.23 -17.82
N GLY A 625 15.69 -2.01 -18.56
CA GLY A 625 15.67 -2.04 -20.02
C GLY A 625 16.67 -3.00 -20.65
N GLU A 626 17.29 -2.60 -21.75
CA GLU A 626 18.10 -3.47 -22.61
C GLU A 626 19.23 -4.20 -21.87
N ARG A 627 19.84 -3.56 -20.87
CA ARG A 627 21.00 -4.12 -20.14
C ARG A 627 20.65 -4.77 -18.81
N ALA A 628 19.38 -4.83 -18.46
CA ALA A 628 18.94 -5.31 -17.16
C ALA A 628 19.45 -6.72 -16.78
N LEU A 629 19.66 -7.58 -17.77
CA LEU A 629 20.16 -8.94 -17.52
C LEU A 629 21.70 -9.03 -17.41
N LEU A 630 22.42 -7.89 -17.51
CA LEU A 630 23.89 -7.81 -17.47
C LEU A 630 24.37 -6.59 -16.68
N ASP A 631 23.60 -6.11 -15.74
CA ASP A 631 23.93 -4.93 -14.92
C ASP A 631 24.45 -5.30 -13.51
N GLY A 632 24.48 -6.58 -13.17
CA GLY A 632 24.93 -7.12 -11.88
C GLY A 632 23.90 -6.98 -10.78
N VAL A 633 22.70 -6.46 -11.07
CA VAL A 633 21.66 -6.21 -10.08
C VAL A 633 20.74 -7.42 -9.94
N ARG A 634 20.66 -7.97 -8.73
CA ARG A 634 19.74 -9.08 -8.46
C ARG A 634 18.41 -8.58 -7.90
N GLY A 635 17.34 -9.18 -8.37
CA GLY A 635 16.00 -8.97 -7.83
C GLY A 635 15.85 -9.49 -6.41
N THR A 636 15.01 -8.79 -5.63
CA THR A 636 14.56 -9.25 -4.32
C THR A 636 13.46 -10.32 -4.46
N PRO A 637 12.98 -10.92 -3.37
CA PRO A 637 11.88 -11.88 -3.45
C PRO A 637 10.52 -11.31 -3.89
N THR A 638 10.45 -10.11 -4.44
CA THR A 638 9.25 -9.58 -5.13
C THR A 638 9.60 -9.10 -6.54
N TYR A 639 8.82 -9.50 -7.54
CA TYR A 639 9.00 -9.03 -8.92
C TYR A 639 8.65 -7.54 -9.12
N LEU A 640 8.03 -6.90 -8.12
CA LEU A 640 7.63 -5.49 -8.15
C LEU A 640 8.70 -4.52 -7.62
N ASP A 641 9.90 -5.02 -7.32
CA ASP A 641 11.05 -4.20 -6.90
C ASP A 641 11.71 -3.42 -8.06
N GLY A 642 11.26 -3.66 -9.30
CA GLY A 642 11.80 -3.06 -10.52
C GLY A 642 13.12 -3.65 -11.01
N LYS A 643 13.56 -4.80 -10.45
CA LYS A 643 14.81 -5.49 -10.78
C LYS A 643 14.62 -6.79 -11.56
N TRP A 644 13.38 -7.21 -11.74
CA TRP A 644 13.01 -8.39 -12.51
C TRP A 644 12.50 -8.00 -13.89
N GLN A 645 13.10 -8.55 -14.93
CA GLN A 645 12.63 -8.37 -16.29
C GLN A 645 11.57 -9.41 -16.63
N GLY A 646 10.36 -8.96 -16.95
CA GLY A 646 9.22 -9.81 -17.25
C GLY A 646 9.00 -10.01 -18.75
N LEU A 647 8.80 -11.26 -19.17
CA LEU A 647 8.56 -11.63 -20.56
C LEU A 647 7.30 -12.48 -20.68
N THR A 648 6.46 -12.18 -21.68
CA THR A 648 5.29 -13.00 -22.03
C THR A 648 5.56 -13.97 -23.18
N LYS A 649 6.77 -13.90 -23.74
CA LYS A 649 7.26 -14.76 -24.81
C LYS A 649 8.54 -15.49 -24.35
N PRO A 650 9.01 -16.53 -25.06
CA PRO A 650 10.28 -17.14 -24.77
C PRO A 650 11.42 -16.10 -24.75
N LEU A 651 12.33 -16.23 -23.80
CA LEU A 651 13.56 -15.44 -23.81
C LEU A 651 14.55 -16.08 -24.75
N ASP A 652 15.09 -15.30 -25.67
CA ASP A 652 16.20 -15.67 -26.55
C ASP A 652 17.15 -14.48 -26.71
N VAL A 653 18.27 -14.52 -26.01
CA VAL A 653 19.24 -13.43 -25.98
C VAL A 653 20.62 -13.90 -26.35
N THR A 654 21.36 -13.05 -27.09
CA THR A 654 22.77 -13.24 -27.44
C THR A 654 23.63 -12.16 -26.78
N ILE A 655 24.67 -12.59 -26.08
CA ILE A 655 25.62 -11.74 -25.37
C ILE A 655 26.96 -11.80 -26.12
N ASP A 656 27.49 -10.65 -26.56
CA ASP A 656 28.82 -10.54 -27.20
C ASP A 656 29.84 -10.10 -26.14
N LEU A 657 30.72 -11.00 -25.72
CA LEU A 657 31.78 -10.73 -24.76
C LEU A 657 32.90 -9.84 -25.32
N GLY A 658 32.90 -9.57 -26.67
CA GLY A 658 33.87 -8.75 -27.36
C GLY A 658 35.06 -9.55 -27.91
N GLU A 659 35.51 -10.57 -27.20
CA GLU A 659 36.61 -11.45 -27.58
C GLU A 659 36.35 -12.89 -27.12
N VAL A 660 37.09 -13.86 -27.70
CA VAL A 660 37.01 -15.25 -27.27
C VAL A 660 37.55 -15.37 -25.85
N THR A 661 36.70 -15.69 -24.92
CA THR A 661 36.95 -15.70 -23.46
C THR A 661 36.78 -17.12 -22.90
N GLU A 662 37.59 -17.50 -21.93
CA GLU A 662 37.40 -18.72 -21.15
C GLU A 662 36.14 -18.60 -20.27
N LEU A 663 35.29 -19.62 -20.32
CA LEU A 663 34.03 -19.68 -19.59
C LEU A 663 34.07 -20.89 -18.64
N ARG A 664 33.76 -20.65 -17.38
CA ARG A 664 33.76 -21.67 -16.32
C ARG A 664 32.39 -22.00 -15.80
N HIS A 665 31.52 -21.00 -15.80
CA HIS A 665 30.16 -21.14 -15.26
C HIS A 665 29.26 -20.07 -15.82
N ILE A 666 28.07 -20.47 -16.28
CA ILE A 666 26.97 -19.56 -16.64
C ILE A 666 25.76 -19.97 -15.84
N PHE A 667 25.05 -19.00 -15.30
CA PHE A 667 23.75 -19.25 -14.67
C PHE A 667 22.80 -18.08 -14.84
N ALA A 668 21.50 -18.38 -14.80
CA ALA A 668 20.42 -17.40 -14.79
C ALA A 668 19.41 -17.81 -13.74
N ARG A 669 18.87 -16.84 -13.01
CA ARG A 669 17.88 -17.04 -11.98
C ARG A 669 16.50 -16.64 -12.50
N PHE A 670 15.52 -17.48 -12.21
CA PHE A 670 14.11 -17.24 -12.51
C PHE A 670 13.27 -17.33 -11.25
N MET A 671 12.08 -16.71 -11.29
CA MET A 671 11.12 -16.81 -10.21
C MET A 671 9.79 -17.39 -10.68
N GLN A 672 9.09 -18.06 -9.77
CA GLN A 672 7.70 -18.45 -9.92
C GLN A 672 6.87 -17.82 -8.81
N GLU A 673 5.79 -17.16 -9.19
CA GLU A 673 4.73 -16.69 -8.30
C GLU A 673 3.40 -16.92 -9.01
N ARG A 674 2.91 -18.14 -8.90
CA ARG A 674 1.80 -18.66 -9.70
C ARG A 674 0.53 -17.80 -9.61
N ILE A 675 0.22 -17.27 -8.43
CA ILE A 675 -0.96 -16.43 -8.20
C ILE A 675 -0.91 -15.16 -9.05
N GLN A 676 0.31 -14.68 -9.35
CA GLN A 676 0.56 -13.51 -10.18
C GLN A 676 0.85 -13.86 -11.65
N TRP A 677 0.52 -15.09 -12.07
CA TRP A 677 0.71 -15.59 -13.44
C TRP A 677 2.18 -15.62 -13.88
N VAL A 678 3.10 -15.71 -12.92
CA VAL A 678 4.53 -15.84 -13.12
C VAL A 678 4.95 -17.31 -12.95
N TYR A 679 5.62 -17.86 -13.95
CA TYR A 679 6.00 -19.27 -13.97
C TYR A 679 7.47 -19.47 -14.31
N MET A 680 8.06 -20.59 -13.87
CA MET A 680 9.38 -21.01 -14.31
C MET A 680 9.38 -21.29 -15.82
N PRO A 681 10.51 -21.02 -16.53
CA PRO A 681 10.69 -21.54 -17.88
C PRO A 681 10.73 -23.07 -17.84
N GLY A 682 10.10 -23.73 -18.80
CA GLY A 682 10.12 -25.20 -18.86
C GLY A 682 11.50 -25.77 -19.10
N GLU A 683 12.32 -25.08 -19.89
CA GLU A 683 13.73 -25.43 -20.21
C GLU A 683 14.55 -24.16 -20.39
N VAL A 684 15.80 -24.20 -19.91
CA VAL A 684 16.84 -23.20 -20.22
C VAL A 684 18.00 -23.89 -20.94
N GLU A 685 18.44 -23.29 -22.05
CA GLU A 685 19.53 -23.78 -22.89
C GLU A 685 20.61 -22.71 -23.05
N ILE A 686 21.89 -23.14 -22.95
CA ILE A 686 23.05 -22.31 -23.26
C ILE A 686 23.69 -22.81 -24.55
N LEU A 687 23.91 -21.87 -25.47
CA LEU A 687 24.65 -22.12 -26.71
C LEU A 687 25.86 -21.16 -26.79
N LEU A 688 26.95 -21.65 -27.31
CA LEU A 688 28.20 -20.90 -27.44
C LEU A 688 28.61 -20.80 -28.91
N SER A 689 29.28 -19.69 -29.28
CA SER A 689 29.86 -19.46 -30.59
C SER A 689 31.13 -18.61 -30.48
N GLU A 690 32.11 -18.84 -31.35
CA GLU A 690 33.27 -17.96 -31.51
C GLU A 690 33.04 -16.88 -32.60
N ASP A 691 32.26 -17.19 -33.61
CA ASP A 691 32.03 -16.35 -34.80
C ASP A 691 30.69 -15.62 -34.83
N GLY A 692 29.75 -15.93 -33.91
CA GLY A 692 28.41 -15.36 -33.84
C GLY A 692 27.43 -15.94 -34.88
N VAL A 693 27.84 -16.95 -35.65
CA VAL A 693 27.05 -17.61 -36.69
C VAL A 693 26.80 -19.06 -36.35
N ASN A 694 27.86 -19.78 -36.03
CA ASN A 694 27.81 -21.21 -35.72
C ASN A 694 27.71 -21.42 -34.22
N TYR A 695 26.51 -21.76 -33.73
CA TYR A 695 26.23 -21.99 -32.34
C TYR A 695 26.16 -23.48 -32.04
N ARG A 696 26.80 -23.91 -30.94
CA ARG A 696 26.66 -25.26 -30.38
C ARG A 696 26.03 -25.21 -28.99
N SER A 697 25.10 -26.08 -28.72
CA SER A 697 24.53 -26.25 -27.38
C SER A 697 25.57 -26.89 -26.44
N VAL A 698 25.72 -26.29 -25.25
CA VAL A 698 26.62 -26.78 -24.19
C VAL A 698 25.87 -27.32 -23.00
N GLY A 699 24.56 -27.15 -22.97
CA GLY A 699 23.73 -27.77 -21.96
C GLY A 699 22.29 -27.25 -21.97
N LYS A 700 21.40 -28.12 -21.49
CA LYS A 700 20.00 -27.85 -21.25
C LYS A 700 19.64 -28.20 -19.81
N ARG A 701 18.76 -27.47 -19.21
CA ARG A 701 18.22 -27.74 -17.89
C ARG A 701 16.70 -27.50 -17.91
N THR A 702 15.99 -28.47 -17.38
CA THR A 702 14.53 -28.34 -17.13
C THR A 702 14.29 -27.88 -15.70
N THR A 703 13.21 -27.15 -15.47
CA THR A 703 12.82 -26.74 -14.12
C THR A 703 12.58 -27.94 -13.22
N GLN A 704 12.99 -27.81 -11.97
CA GLN A 704 12.68 -28.75 -10.90
C GLN A 704 11.50 -28.26 -10.04
N THR A 705 11.09 -27.02 -10.24
CA THR A 705 9.98 -26.40 -9.50
C THR A 705 8.65 -26.96 -10.02
N SER A 706 7.81 -27.45 -9.10
CA SER A 706 6.46 -27.90 -9.42
C SER A 706 5.59 -26.74 -9.91
N GLU A 707 4.82 -26.98 -10.95
CA GLU A 707 3.79 -26.02 -11.37
C GLU A 707 2.70 -25.79 -10.32
N GLU A 708 2.52 -26.75 -9.41
CA GLU A 708 1.57 -26.68 -8.31
C GLU A 708 2.09 -25.91 -7.09
N GLU A 709 3.34 -25.45 -7.12
CA GLU A 709 3.90 -24.64 -6.03
C GLU A 709 3.34 -23.21 -6.10
N TYR A 710 2.59 -22.83 -5.07
CA TYR A 710 1.92 -21.54 -4.97
C TYR A 710 2.75 -20.46 -4.26
N LYS A 711 3.70 -20.88 -3.43
CA LYS A 711 4.59 -19.93 -2.75
C LYS A 711 5.59 -19.36 -3.74
N PRO A 712 6.04 -18.11 -3.57
CA PRO A 712 7.12 -17.59 -4.38
C PRO A 712 8.37 -18.47 -4.28
N VAL A 713 8.89 -18.93 -5.42
CA VAL A 713 10.07 -19.80 -5.51
C VAL A 713 11.07 -19.20 -6.48
N PHE A 714 12.35 -19.44 -6.21
CA PHE A 714 13.45 -19.00 -7.05
C PHE A 714 14.27 -20.19 -7.46
N GLU A 715 14.53 -20.34 -8.76
CA GLU A 715 15.37 -21.41 -9.29
C GLU A 715 16.52 -20.82 -10.09
N THR A 716 17.73 -21.35 -9.85
CA THR A 716 18.93 -20.98 -10.58
C THR A 716 19.32 -22.09 -11.54
N PHE A 717 19.20 -21.82 -12.83
CA PHE A 717 19.65 -22.73 -13.88
C PHE A 717 21.14 -22.56 -14.07
N SER A 718 21.92 -23.58 -13.67
CA SER A 718 23.36 -23.53 -13.50
C SER A 718 24.05 -24.45 -14.51
N PHE A 719 25.07 -23.90 -15.22
CA PHE A 719 25.81 -24.55 -16.29
C PHE A 719 27.33 -24.46 -16.01
N PRO A 720 27.90 -25.34 -15.17
CA PRO A 720 29.33 -25.43 -15.03
C PRO A 720 29.97 -25.96 -16.32
N MET A 721 31.09 -25.36 -16.75
CA MET A 721 31.72 -25.69 -18.01
C MET A 721 33.24 -25.42 -18.00
N ARG A 722 33.96 -25.84 -19.03
CA ARG A 722 35.31 -25.40 -19.37
C ARG A 722 35.36 -25.19 -20.87
N GLU A 723 34.92 -24.02 -21.28
CA GLU A 723 34.69 -23.70 -22.67
C GLU A 723 35.32 -22.36 -23.05
N ARG A 724 35.48 -22.11 -24.34
CA ARG A 724 35.88 -20.81 -24.88
C ARG A 724 34.84 -20.34 -25.87
N ALA A 725 34.44 -19.10 -25.79
CA ALA A 725 33.51 -18.49 -26.72
C ALA A 725 33.59 -16.97 -26.65
N ARG A 726 33.17 -16.29 -27.71
CA ARG A 726 32.90 -14.86 -27.73
C ARG A 726 31.42 -14.59 -27.53
N TYR A 727 30.56 -15.45 -28.07
CA TYR A 727 29.11 -15.24 -28.01
C TYR A 727 28.50 -16.32 -27.12
N VAL A 728 27.67 -15.85 -26.19
CA VAL A 728 26.82 -16.67 -25.32
C VAL A 728 25.37 -16.40 -25.70
N ARG A 729 24.64 -17.45 -26.09
CA ARG A 729 23.19 -17.36 -26.33
C ARG A 729 22.46 -18.15 -25.26
N LEU A 730 21.50 -17.51 -24.60
CA LEU A 730 20.61 -18.13 -23.62
C LEU A 730 19.20 -18.16 -24.21
N ARG A 731 18.59 -19.33 -24.14
CA ARG A 731 17.17 -19.54 -24.46
C ARG A 731 16.44 -20.05 -23.24
N ALA A 732 15.30 -19.45 -22.93
CA ALA A 732 14.40 -19.94 -21.89
C ALA A 732 12.99 -20.09 -22.47
N ALA A 733 12.50 -21.32 -22.50
CA ALA A 733 11.24 -21.67 -23.13
C ALA A 733 10.07 -21.27 -22.24
N ASN A 734 9.15 -20.47 -22.80
CA ASN A 734 7.84 -20.25 -22.18
C ASN A 734 6.86 -21.26 -22.82
N ASN A 735 6.58 -22.34 -22.12
CA ASN A 735 5.73 -23.43 -22.61
C ASN A 735 4.23 -23.19 -22.40
N ARG A 736 3.84 -21.99 -21.97
CA ARG A 736 2.46 -21.69 -21.60
C ARG A 736 1.75 -20.82 -22.64
N SER A 737 0.44 -20.86 -22.58
CA SER A 737 -0.45 -20.04 -23.39
C SER A 737 -0.28 -18.53 -23.11
N ALA A 738 -0.83 -17.68 -23.99
CA ALA A 738 -0.74 -16.22 -23.83
C ALA A 738 -1.24 -15.73 -22.46
N GLY A 739 -0.56 -14.72 -21.91
CA GLY A 739 -0.92 -14.09 -20.63
C GLY A 739 -0.06 -14.49 -19.44
N HIS A 740 0.84 -15.48 -19.58
CA HIS A 740 1.76 -15.89 -18.53
C HIS A 740 3.12 -15.23 -18.68
N PHE A 741 3.77 -14.95 -17.54
CA PHE A 741 5.09 -14.34 -17.49
C PHE A 741 6.17 -15.34 -17.12
N ILE A 742 7.37 -15.16 -17.68
CA ILE A 742 8.64 -15.59 -17.09
C ILE A 742 9.36 -14.34 -16.60
N PHE A 743 9.94 -14.42 -15.39
CA PHE A 743 10.74 -13.34 -14.82
C PHE A 743 12.17 -13.82 -14.55
N THR A 744 13.14 -13.02 -14.99
CA THR A 744 14.57 -13.23 -14.73
C THR A 744 15.23 -11.91 -14.35
N ASP A 745 16.28 -11.97 -13.53
CA ASP A 745 16.98 -10.77 -13.05
C ASP A 745 18.34 -10.60 -13.70
N GLU A 746 19.21 -11.62 -13.68
CA GLU A 746 20.59 -11.48 -14.12
C GLU A 746 21.09 -12.76 -14.77
N ILE A 747 21.89 -12.62 -15.85
CA ILE A 747 22.65 -13.71 -16.50
C ILE A 747 24.11 -13.57 -16.13
N VAL A 748 24.57 -14.40 -15.22
CA VAL A 748 25.92 -14.33 -14.66
C VAL A 748 26.86 -15.22 -15.46
N ILE A 749 28.02 -14.68 -15.90
CA ILE A 749 29.02 -15.36 -16.74
C ILE A 749 30.38 -15.26 -16.07
N TRP A 750 30.93 -16.43 -15.64
CA TRP A 750 32.24 -16.54 -15.01
C TRP A 750 33.30 -17.15 -15.91
#